data_4690c3fe0f5632b2c318077bd558efb2
#
_entry.id   4690c3fe0f5632b2c318077bd558efb2
#
_cell.length_a   1.000
_cell.length_b   1.000
_cell.length_c   1.000
_cell.angle_alpha   90.00
_cell.angle_beta   90.00
_cell.angle_gamma   90.00
#
_symmetry.space_group_name_H-M   'P 1'
#
loop_
_entity.id
_entity.type
_entity.pdbx_description
1 polymer ?
#
loop_
_entity_poly.entity_id
_entity_poly.type
_entity_poly.pdbx_seq_one_letter_code
_entity_poly.pdbx_strand_id
1 'polypeptide(L)'
;MTVLSMSRSCSVLMAMGVSTLSMAQPPGPPALRCASVNVSGDVTLTWTPPADPDGLFQEYRIYRADSPFGPFVQLPTTVAVFGQTTVPDLGAAAQTAPRYYYMTTVSDVPPLEESAPSDTISTLFVDLAQSIPAGSAVLSWEVPMWAPTVPGPFTIWMEYPIGTWSQIGTAPLDQFNYVHVISICEDSLTFRIGLADQLGCVSFSNLVGDVFADVTPPTIPVLVAATVDTSNGLSGIVWQPSPELDTDGYIVVWNTPGGGVIIDTIFGQNNTVYTWPSSLADQGPESFTVAAFDTCQVGDPPSPNTSATGPAHTTVHVSTSYDRCAARMTLEWTPYGGWEVLTYRVFVQVDGGAWNLLANVPGDQFTHVQDVLPFRNYCYVVKSIQEGGSNTSLSNKVCLRTDYPPIPGDNYIRSVSVTGTGQITLVDSVDVTAQAGSYLIERSDNGAPYEAMIAFPGTAGPLISWVDTEVDPSTVGYLYRVAVLDSCGVEATTSNIAGNMLLSAVPDLYGVNTLRWNGYAEWAGAVGAYTIYRSIADGPFEPLAVVAEPTWSYVDDVSVYTATTGGFCYYVEAQEVGSPVGINASSLSNVACAVQQDLVYIPNAFVVGGANPVFIPVLSFVDISGYELSIINRWGQVIWTSNDPATGWNGIVGNSTAPIGVYGYYCTFSTGDGRVREERGTVTLLAAGD
;
A
#
# COMPACT_ATOMS: atom_id res chain seq x y z
N MET A 1 -14.46 -81.10 30.50
CA MET A 1 -14.41 -82.54 30.14
C MET A 1 -13.15 -83.09 30.76
N THR A 2 -13.31 -83.74 31.67
CA THR A 2 -13.30 -85.14 32.14
C THR A 2 -12.04 -85.35 32.94
N VAL A 3 -12.05 -85.38 34.22
CA VAL A 3 -12.54 -86.39 35.22
C VAL A 3 -11.49 -87.43 35.55
N LEU A 4 -11.24 -87.52 36.91
CA LEU A 4 -10.98 -88.68 37.74
C LEU A 4 -9.56 -89.30 37.70
N SER A 5 -9.00 -89.84 38.71
CA SER A 5 -9.49 -90.31 40.04
C SER A 5 -8.33 -90.71 40.97
N MET A 6 -8.52 -90.48 42.24
CA MET A 6 -8.29 -91.39 43.38
C MET A 6 -7.22 -92.47 43.30
N SER A 7 -6.30 -92.49 44.28
CA SER A 7 -6.26 -93.64 45.19
C SER A 7 -5.54 -93.35 46.52
N ARG A 8 -6.22 -93.70 47.57
CA ARG A 8 -5.74 -93.78 48.97
C ARG A 8 -4.77 -94.96 49.16
N SER A 9 -3.74 -94.73 49.91
CA SER A 9 -3.24 -95.80 50.79
C SER A 9 -2.68 -95.29 52.07
N CYS A 10 -3.27 -95.68 53.15
CA CYS A 10 -2.90 -95.47 54.54
C CYS A 10 -1.78 -96.45 54.92
N SER A 11 -0.68 -95.93 55.49
CA SER A 11 0.24 -96.79 56.23
C SER A 11 0.73 -96.07 57.48
N VAL A 12 0.29 -96.55 58.59
CA VAL A 12 0.74 -96.24 59.95
C VAL A 12 2.20 -96.69 60.07
N LEU A 13 3.12 -95.87 60.49
CA LEU A 13 4.43 -96.26 61.03
C LEU A 13 4.77 -95.46 62.26
N MET A 14 5.17 -96.18 63.32
CA MET A 14 5.57 -95.72 64.62
C MET A 14 6.61 -94.62 64.64
N ALA A 15 6.39 -93.64 65.50
CA ALA A 15 7.40 -92.63 65.97
C ALA A 15 8.41 -93.34 66.88
N MET A 16 9.68 -93.44 66.42
CA MET A 16 10.79 -93.54 67.26
C MET A 16 11.35 -92.11 67.40
N GLY A 17 11.27 -91.57 68.64
CA GLY A 17 11.93 -90.30 68.99
C GLY A 17 13.44 -90.46 68.91
N VAL A 18 14.02 -89.80 67.87
CA VAL A 18 15.45 -89.49 67.90
C VAL A 18 15.52 -88.10 68.43
N SER A 19 15.99 -87.98 69.71
CA SER A 19 16.46 -86.68 70.26
C SER A 19 17.69 -86.31 69.52
N THR A 20 17.53 -85.41 68.48
CA THR A 20 18.65 -84.69 67.94
C THR A 20 19.08 -83.68 69.00
N LEU A 21 20.22 -83.88 69.59
CA LEU A 21 20.91 -82.83 70.26
C LEU A 21 21.13 -81.71 69.30
N SER A 22 20.34 -80.64 69.43
CA SER A 22 20.61 -79.34 68.68
C SER A 22 21.99 -78.94 69.21
N MET A 23 23.01 -79.14 68.38
CA MET A 23 24.24 -78.47 68.65
C MET A 23 24.02 -76.94 68.49
N ALA A 24 24.41 -76.16 69.46
CA ALA A 24 24.36 -74.69 69.40
C ALA A 24 25.06 -74.24 68.11
N GLN A 25 24.32 -73.50 67.27
CA GLN A 25 24.79 -73.08 65.98
C GLN A 25 25.43 -71.71 66.14
N PRO A 26 26.73 -71.53 65.78
CA PRO A 26 27.38 -70.22 65.77
C PRO A 26 26.62 -69.29 64.80
N PRO A 27 26.51 -68.00 65.21
CA PRO A 27 25.82 -67.01 64.29
C PRO A 27 26.60 -66.91 62.98
N GLY A 28 25.87 -66.81 61.90
CA GLY A 28 26.42 -66.56 60.53
C GLY A 28 27.05 -65.17 60.40
N PRO A 29 27.61 -64.83 59.27
CA PRO A 29 28.15 -63.49 59.04
C PRO A 29 27.05 -62.44 59.06
N PRO A 30 27.32 -61.20 59.50
CA PRO A 30 26.38 -60.09 59.37
C PRO A 30 26.16 -59.74 57.90
N ALA A 31 24.95 -59.26 57.54
CA ALA A 31 24.69 -58.81 56.21
C ALA A 31 25.02 -57.31 56.05
N LEU A 32 26.16 -56.99 55.44
CA LEU A 32 26.57 -55.61 55.15
C LEU A 32 25.51 -54.97 54.19
N ARG A 33 25.15 -53.74 54.52
CA ARG A 33 24.12 -53.01 53.79
C ARG A 33 24.64 -51.76 53.02
N CYS A 34 25.40 -50.96 53.69
CA CYS A 34 26.03 -49.78 53.08
C CYS A 34 27.36 -49.40 53.70
N ALA A 35 28.19 -48.70 52.89
CA ALA A 35 29.45 -48.10 53.29
C ALA A 35 29.44 -46.63 52.83
N SER A 36 29.15 -45.73 53.74
CA SER A 36 28.97 -44.30 53.44
C SER A 36 30.23 -43.52 53.80
N VAL A 37 30.75 -42.73 52.83
CA VAL A 37 31.91 -41.86 53.03
C VAL A 37 31.45 -40.50 53.58
N ASN A 38 32.14 -40.01 54.62
CA ASN A 38 31.93 -38.68 55.17
C ASN A 38 32.93 -37.65 54.59
N VAL A 39 32.78 -36.38 54.94
CA VAL A 39 33.64 -35.28 54.46
C VAL A 39 35.14 -35.46 54.83
N SER A 40 35.45 -36.21 55.87
CA SER A 40 36.82 -36.50 56.30
C SER A 40 37.44 -37.70 55.58
N GLY A 41 36.64 -38.45 54.80
CA GLY A 41 37.05 -39.68 54.15
C GLY A 41 36.97 -40.90 55.08
N ASP A 42 36.35 -40.78 56.24
CA ASP A 42 35.98 -41.92 57.06
C ASP A 42 34.79 -42.65 56.53
N VAL A 43 34.67 -43.93 56.80
CA VAL A 43 33.59 -44.77 56.27
C VAL A 43 32.67 -45.26 57.38
N THR A 44 31.38 -44.99 57.26
CA THR A 44 30.42 -45.57 58.17
C THR A 44 29.83 -46.85 57.55
N LEU A 45 30.13 -47.98 58.17
CA LEU A 45 29.53 -49.27 57.78
C LEU A 45 28.23 -49.48 58.51
N THR A 46 27.26 -50.01 57.79
CA THR A 46 25.94 -50.42 58.35
C THR A 46 25.61 -51.81 57.92
N TRP A 47 25.12 -52.65 58.87
CA TRP A 47 24.78 -54.03 58.60
C TRP A 47 23.46 -54.44 59.30
N THR A 48 22.97 -55.63 58.94
CA THR A 48 21.91 -56.32 59.66
C THR A 48 22.57 -57.44 60.44
N PRO A 49 22.30 -57.56 61.78
CA PRO A 49 22.79 -58.67 62.59
C PRO A 49 22.30 -60.03 62.04
N PRO A 50 23.13 -61.08 62.11
CA PRO A 50 22.66 -62.43 61.79
C PRO A 50 21.73 -62.94 62.91
N ALA A 51 21.04 -64.06 62.59
CA ALA A 51 20.29 -64.78 63.64
C ALA A 51 21.31 -65.37 64.70
N ASP A 52 21.03 -65.12 65.95
CA ASP A 52 21.80 -65.72 67.10
C ASP A 52 20.80 -66.28 68.12
N PRO A 53 20.13 -67.39 67.79
CA PRO A 53 19.08 -67.95 68.60
C PRO A 53 19.62 -68.54 69.97
N ASP A 54 20.85 -68.90 69.95
CA ASP A 54 21.55 -69.52 71.15
C ASP A 54 22.33 -68.55 71.97
N GLY A 55 22.44 -67.28 71.55
CA GLY A 55 23.16 -66.22 72.29
C GLY A 55 24.67 -66.44 72.33
N LEU A 56 25.26 -66.99 71.29
CA LEU A 56 26.67 -67.31 71.17
C LEU A 56 27.55 -66.21 70.60
N PHE A 57 26.96 -65.03 70.33
CA PHE A 57 27.69 -63.89 69.79
C PHE A 57 28.71 -63.36 70.78
N GLN A 58 29.95 -63.13 70.25
CA GLN A 58 31.03 -62.47 71.00
C GLN A 58 31.36 -61.07 70.45
N GLU A 59 31.71 -61.00 69.19
CA GLU A 59 32.06 -59.75 68.54
C GLU A 59 31.87 -59.83 67.01
N TYR A 60 31.71 -58.68 66.37
CA TYR A 60 31.91 -58.52 64.92
C TYR A 60 33.36 -58.07 64.66
N ARG A 61 34.01 -58.68 63.64
CA ARG A 61 35.30 -58.21 63.10
C ARG A 61 35.06 -57.64 61.70
N ILE A 62 35.78 -56.53 61.46
CA ILE A 62 35.68 -55.77 60.21
C ILE A 62 37.03 -55.88 59.49
N TYR A 63 36.95 -56.18 58.22
CA TYR A 63 38.10 -56.31 57.33
C TYR A 63 38.00 -55.31 56.19
N ARG A 64 39.11 -54.61 55.95
CA ARG A 64 39.25 -53.58 54.88
C ARG A 64 40.34 -53.97 53.90
N ALA A 65 40.13 -53.66 52.59
CA ALA A 65 41.16 -53.72 51.55
C ALA A 65 41.07 -52.50 50.65
N ASP A 66 42.16 -52.23 49.93
CA ASP A 66 42.23 -51.22 48.89
C ASP A 66 41.89 -51.77 47.47
N SER A 67 41.61 -53.09 47.40
CA SER A 67 41.26 -53.81 46.18
C SER A 67 40.21 -54.84 46.49
N PRO A 68 39.31 -55.14 45.52
CA PRO A 68 38.26 -56.13 45.68
C PRO A 68 38.75 -57.56 45.93
N PHE A 69 40.03 -57.78 45.61
CA PHE A 69 40.69 -59.08 45.75
C PHE A 69 41.61 -59.15 46.94
N GLY A 70 41.66 -58.11 47.79
CA GLY A 70 42.49 -58.03 48.92
C GLY A 70 43.96 -57.56 48.64
N PRO A 71 44.88 -57.72 49.53
CA PRO A 71 44.69 -58.36 50.83
C PRO A 71 43.78 -57.58 51.81
N PHE A 72 42.88 -58.27 52.45
CA PHE A 72 42.04 -57.68 53.51
C PHE A 72 42.75 -57.69 54.84
N VAL A 73 42.72 -56.57 55.54
CA VAL A 73 43.35 -56.41 56.88
C VAL A 73 42.26 -56.17 57.91
N GLN A 74 42.28 -56.91 58.99
CA GLN A 74 41.32 -56.68 60.07
C GLN A 74 41.56 -55.30 60.70
N LEU A 75 40.46 -54.56 60.84
CA LEU A 75 40.52 -53.29 61.57
C LEU A 75 40.71 -53.51 63.06
N PRO A 76 41.42 -52.58 63.78
CA PRO A 76 41.59 -52.68 65.22
C PRO A 76 40.26 -52.47 65.95
N THR A 77 39.24 -51.95 65.32
CA THR A 77 37.95 -51.75 65.95
C THR A 77 37.10 -53.03 65.80
N THR A 78 36.74 -53.64 66.91
CA THR A 78 35.73 -54.74 66.96
C THR A 78 34.46 -54.23 67.62
N VAL A 79 33.34 -54.89 67.35
CA VAL A 79 32.04 -54.51 67.93
C VAL A 79 31.51 -55.65 68.78
N ALA A 80 31.55 -55.46 70.12
CA ALA A 80 31.13 -56.50 71.07
C ALA A 80 29.67 -56.43 71.49
N VAL A 81 28.85 -55.60 70.85
CA VAL A 81 27.40 -55.50 71.12
C VAL A 81 26.64 -56.05 69.97
N PHE A 82 25.92 -57.14 70.12
CA PHE A 82 25.15 -57.84 69.10
C PHE A 82 24.18 -56.93 68.36
N GLY A 83 23.40 -56.09 69.04
CA GLY A 83 22.45 -55.17 68.51
C GLY A 83 23.02 -53.89 67.87
N GLN A 84 24.33 -53.68 67.88
CA GLN A 84 24.93 -52.59 67.20
C GLN A 84 25.01 -52.85 65.69
N THR A 85 24.51 -51.91 64.87
CA THR A 85 24.37 -52.06 63.45
C THR A 85 25.17 -51.08 62.63
N THR A 86 25.95 -50.22 63.29
CA THR A 86 26.77 -49.23 62.60
C THR A 86 28.15 -49.07 63.32
N VAL A 87 29.19 -48.81 62.54
CA VAL A 87 30.49 -48.49 63.02
C VAL A 87 31.26 -47.57 62.06
N PRO A 88 32.00 -46.54 62.55
CA PRO A 88 32.89 -45.78 61.71
C PRO A 88 34.28 -46.46 61.63
N ASP A 89 34.80 -46.52 60.39
CA ASP A 89 36.20 -46.79 60.06
C ASP A 89 36.92 -45.43 59.93
N LEU A 90 37.53 -44.95 61.03
CA LEU A 90 38.24 -43.69 61.05
C LEU A 90 39.58 -43.84 60.33
N GLY A 91 39.92 -42.85 59.50
CA GLY A 91 41.16 -42.86 58.70
C GLY A 91 41.10 -43.84 57.49
N ALA A 92 39.95 -44.22 57.06
CA ALA A 92 39.78 -45.04 55.86
C ALA A 92 40.37 -44.39 54.60
N ALA A 93 40.48 -43.05 54.56
CA ALA A 93 40.98 -42.26 53.46
C ALA A 93 40.17 -42.53 52.15
N ALA A 94 38.86 -42.72 52.28
CA ALA A 94 37.97 -43.04 51.16
C ALA A 94 37.67 -41.84 50.26
N GLN A 95 38.23 -40.65 50.50
CA GLN A 95 38.24 -39.51 49.61
C GLN A 95 39.21 -39.69 48.44
N THR A 96 40.19 -40.58 48.52
CA THR A 96 41.26 -40.69 47.53
C THR A 96 41.21 -41.97 46.70
N ALA A 97 40.49 -43.00 47.18
CA ALA A 97 40.28 -44.26 46.47
C ALA A 97 39.14 -45.07 47.09
N PRO A 98 38.53 -45.98 46.39
CA PRO A 98 37.51 -46.85 46.92
C PRO A 98 38.05 -47.78 48.01
N ARG A 99 37.22 -48.18 48.93
CA ARG A 99 37.54 -49.12 50.01
C ARG A 99 36.55 -50.29 49.95
N TYR A 100 37.08 -51.47 50.21
CA TYR A 100 36.36 -52.73 50.20
C TYR A 100 36.23 -53.31 51.54
N TYR A 101 35.08 -53.82 51.98
CA TYR A 101 34.78 -54.30 53.29
C TYR A 101 34.07 -55.60 53.28
N TYR A 102 34.45 -56.52 54.18
CA TYR A 102 33.61 -57.60 54.64
C TYR A 102 33.63 -57.67 56.11
N MET A 103 32.72 -58.40 56.75
CA MET A 103 32.58 -58.61 58.14
C MET A 103 32.44 -60.11 58.48
N THR A 104 32.88 -60.46 59.63
CA THR A 104 32.69 -61.80 60.25
C THR A 104 32.08 -61.65 61.63
N THR A 105 31.42 -62.73 62.13
CA THR A 105 30.93 -62.85 63.46
C THR A 105 31.82 -63.88 64.18
N VAL A 106 32.27 -63.56 65.43
CA VAL A 106 33.01 -64.48 66.32
C VAL A 106 32.03 -65.02 67.31
N SER A 107 32.04 -66.34 67.51
CA SER A 107 31.25 -67.01 68.52
C SER A 107 32.05 -67.31 69.83
N ASP A 108 31.33 -67.32 70.95
CA ASP A 108 31.89 -67.62 72.27
C ASP A 108 32.05 -69.13 72.56
N VAL A 109 32.09 -69.97 71.53
CA VAL A 109 32.28 -71.43 71.65
C VAL A 109 33.76 -71.74 71.49
N PRO A 110 34.43 -72.33 72.55
CA PRO A 110 35.84 -72.70 72.42
C PRO A 110 36.10 -73.92 71.49
N PRO A 111 37.13 -73.87 70.61
CA PRO A 111 37.90 -72.69 70.28
C PRO A 111 37.02 -71.60 69.59
N LEU A 112 37.30 -70.31 69.80
CA LEU A 112 36.59 -69.23 69.20
C LEU A 112 36.42 -69.46 67.64
N GLU A 113 35.20 -69.63 67.21
CA GLU A 113 34.90 -69.86 65.80
C GLU A 113 34.49 -68.57 65.12
N GLU A 114 35.15 -68.27 64.00
CA GLU A 114 34.87 -67.12 63.21
C GLU A 114 34.00 -67.58 61.98
N SER A 115 32.92 -66.85 61.72
CA SER A 115 32.03 -67.16 60.61
C SER A 115 32.70 -67.04 59.23
N ALA A 116 32.12 -67.59 58.26
CA ALA A 116 32.51 -67.23 56.87
C ALA A 116 32.41 -65.69 56.69
N PRO A 117 33.20 -65.09 55.82
CA PRO A 117 33.03 -63.68 55.45
C PRO A 117 31.64 -63.33 54.97
N SER A 118 31.15 -62.16 55.29
CA SER A 118 29.96 -61.58 54.63
C SER A 118 30.22 -61.30 53.09
N ASP A 119 29.21 -60.96 52.36
CA ASP A 119 29.43 -60.35 51.03
C ASP A 119 30.31 -59.14 51.16
N THR A 120 31.18 -58.93 50.18
CA THR A 120 32.08 -57.77 50.15
C THR A 120 31.31 -56.60 49.54
N ILE A 121 31.29 -55.46 50.22
CA ILE A 121 30.79 -54.21 49.67
C ILE A 121 31.91 -53.20 49.46
N SER A 122 31.80 -52.28 48.54
CA SER A 122 32.72 -51.17 48.33
C SER A 122 32.08 -49.82 48.69
N THR A 123 32.91 -48.86 49.05
CA THR A 123 32.48 -47.45 48.99
C THR A 123 32.22 -47.06 47.56
N LEU A 124 31.27 -46.17 47.36
CA LEU A 124 31.13 -45.45 46.09
C LEU A 124 32.34 -44.50 45.94
N PHE A 125 32.87 -44.41 44.71
CA PHE A 125 33.94 -43.49 44.38
C PHE A 125 33.62 -42.80 43.07
N VAL A 126 33.55 -41.46 43.09
CA VAL A 126 33.18 -40.61 41.95
C VAL A 126 34.39 -39.77 41.55
N ASP A 127 34.61 -39.67 40.26
CA ASP A 127 35.54 -38.74 39.61
C ASP A 127 34.78 -37.62 38.95
N LEU A 128 35.38 -36.43 38.87
CA LEU A 128 34.82 -35.24 38.28
C LEU A 128 35.75 -34.73 37.16
N ALA A 129 35.15 -34.40 36.05
CA ALA A 129 35.79 -33.68 34.96
C ALA A 129 34.89 -32.54 34.46
N GLN A 130 35.50 -31.50 33.87
CA GLN A 130 34.76 -30.50 33.14
C GLN A 130 34.57 -30.92 31.68
N SER A 131 33.44 -30.63 31.08
CA SER A 131 33.21 -30.86 29.64
C SER A 131 34.13 -30.00 28.76
N ILE A 132 34.34 -30.40 27.52
CA ILE A 132 35.05 -29.61 26.51
C ILE A 132 34.08 -29.42 25.33
N PRO A 133 33.60 -28.19 25.02
CA PRO A 133 33.88 -26.92 25.76
C PRO A 133 33.34 -26.95 27.22
N ALA A 134 33.86 -26.05 28.06
CA ALA A 134 33.42 -25.91 29.44
C ALA A 134 31.89 -25.61 29.48
N GLY A 135 31.27 -25.78 30.64
CA GLY A 135 29.84 -25.52 30.88
C GLY A 135 29.06 -26.72 31.43
N SER A 136 29.72 -27.87 31.63
CA SER A 136 29.07 -29.02 32.30
C SER A 136 30.05 -29.77 33.22
N ALA A 137 29.54 -30.24 34.34
CA ALA A 137 30.22 -31.18 35.23
C ALA A 137 29.93 -32.61 34.73
N VAL A 138 31.03 -33.35 34.46
CA VAL A 138 30.96 -34.75 34.05
C VAL A 138 31.38 -35.61 35.23
N LEU A 139 30.43 -36.26 35.90
CA LEU A 139 30.62 -37.22 36.95
C LEU A 139 30.77 -38.62 36.36
N SER A 140 31.77 -39.36 36.78
CA SER A 140 31.93 -40.77 36.42
C SER A 140 32.34 -41.61 37.64
N TRP A 141 31.90 -42.86 37.68
CA TRP A 141 32.20 -43.79 38.78
C TRP A 141 32.35 -45.21 38.27
N GLU A 142 33.07 -46.02 39.03
CA GLU A 142 33.20 -47.43 38.72
C GLU A 142 32.04 -48.25 39.28
N VAL A 143 31.83 -49.44 38.72
CA VAL A 143 30.83 -50.39 39.19
C VAL A 143 31.12 -50.75 40.64
N PRO A 144 30.31 -50.31 41.62
CA PRO A 144 30.58 -50.64 43.01
C PRO A 144 30.19 -52.10 43.32
N MET A 145 30.86 -52.67 44.31
CA MET A 145 30.37 -53.95 44.90
C MET A 145 29.30 -53.59 45.93
N TRP A 146 28.11 -54.07 45.73
CA TRP A 146 26.98 -53.78 46.63
C TRP A 146 26.41 -55.02 47.31
N ALA A 147 25.70 -54.81 48.39
CA ALA A 147 25.05 -55.82 49.14
C ALA A 147 24.01 -56.63 48.32
N PRO A 148 23.65 -57.85 48.72
CA PRO A 148 22.70 -58.69 48.02
C PRO A 148 21.27 -58.15 47.92
N THR A 149 20.94 -57.08 48.66
CA THR A 149 19.66 -56.38 48.52
C THR A 149 19.69 -55.48 47.32
N VAL A 150 18.75 -55.62 46.37
CA VAL A 150 18.69 -54.82 45.13
C VAL A 150 18.64 -53.31 45.48
N PRO A 151 19.67 -52.54 45.16
CA PRO A 151 19.66 -51.13 45.46
C PRO A 151 18.73 -50.32 44.53
N GLY A 152 18.36 -49.13 44.93
CA GLY A 152 17.69 -48.17 44.10
C GLY A 152 18.60 -47.57 43.00
N PRO A 153 18.15 -46.62 42.19
CA PRO A 153 19.02 -45.91 41.26
C PRO A 153 20.06 -45.08 42.01
N PHE A 154 21.16 -44.75 41.35
CA PHE A 154 22.10 -43.76 41.86
C PHE A 154 21.41 -42.41 41.96
N THR A 155 21.62 -41.68 43.04
CA THR A 155 21.17 -40.29 43.26
C THR A 155 22.38 -39.36 43.17
N ILE A 156 22.23 -38.28 42.42
CA ILE A 156 23.29 -37.30 42.17
C ILE A 156 22.99 -36.06 43.01
N TRP A 157 23.97 -35.66 43.79
CA TRP A 157 23.84 -34.54 44.73
C TRP A 157 24.87 -33.47 44.44
N MET A 158 24.43 -32.21 44.53
CA MET A 158 25.28 -31.02 44.41
C MET A 158 25.13 -30.17 45.66
N GLU A 159 26.24 -29.65 46.14
CA GLU A 159 26.29 -28.66 47.22
C GLU A 159 26.41 -27.26 46.59
N TYR A 160 25.33 -26.50 46.71
CA TYR A 160 25.29 -25.09 46.34
C TYR A 160 24.08 -24.39 46.97
N PRO A 161 24.26 -23.23 47.65
CA PRO A 161 25.54 -22.70 48.14
C PRO A 161 26.17 -23.62 49.21
N ILE A 162 27.41 -23.36 49.58
CA ILE A 162 28.17 -24.16 50.55
C ILE A 162 27.32 -24.47 51.80
N GLY A 163 27.27 -25.75 52.18
CA GLY A 163 26.44 -26.27 53.27
C GLY A 163 25.01 -26.69 52.86
N THR A 164 24.57 -26.44 51.63
CA THR A 164 23.24 -26.80 51.13
C THR A 164 23.32 -27.87 50.04
N TRP A 165 22.89 -29.08 50.38
CA TRP A 165 22.85 -30.19 49.43
C TRP A 165 21.49 -30.35 48.78
N SER A 166 21.46 -30.42 47.45
CA SER A 166 20.27 -30.72 46.67
C SER A 166 20.50 -31.93 45.76
N GLN A 167 19.48 -32.75 45.59
CA GLN A 167 19.50 -33.84 44.60
C GLN A 167 19.22 -33.24 43.23
N ILE A 168 20.21 -33.33 42.32
CA ILE A 168 20.12 -32.75 40.97
C ILE A 168 19.75 -33.79 39.90
N GLY A 169 19.77 -35.08 40.24
CA GLY A 169 19.40 -36.10 39.25
C GLY A 169 19.46 -37.52 39.81
N THR A 170 19.19 -38.48 38.95
CA THR A 170 19.34 -39.91 39.19
C THR A 170 19.94 -40.60 37.96
N ALA A 171 20.66 -41.71 38.17
CA ALA A 171 21.17 -42.56 37.10
C ALA A 171 20.76 -44.03 37.34
N PRO A 172 20.34 -44.79 36.31
CA PRO A 172 20.08 -46.23 36.43
C PRO A 172 21.32 -47.02 36.87
N LEU A 173 21.13 -48.24 37.42
CA LEU A 173 22.23 -49.06 37.96
C LEU A 173 23.25 -49.54 36.91
N ASP A 174 22.92 -49.49 35.64
CA ASP A 174 23.76 -49.84 34.49
C ASP A 174 24.45 -48.59 33.85
N GLN A 175 24.19 -47.40 34.39
CA GLN A 175 24.82 -46.16 33.98
C GLN A 175 25.81 -45.65 35.05
N PHE A 176 27.05 -45.44 34.63
CA PHE A 176 28.16 -45.06 35.55
C PHE A 176 28.72 -43.68 35.23
N ASN A 177 27.91 -42.82 34.66
CA ASN A 177 28.22 -41.41 34.43
C ASN A 177 26.97 -40.54 34.54
N TYR A 178 27.17 -39.26 34.80
CA TYR A 178 26.12 -38.25 34.79
C TYR A 178 26.70 -36.91 34.34
N VAL A 179 25.99 -36.21 33.47
CA VAL A 179 26.41 -34.85 33.02
C VAL A 179 25.41 -33.86 33.56
N HIS A 180 25.93 -32.85 34.27
CA HIS A 180 25.16 -31.74 34.80
C HIS A 180 25.57 -30.45 34.09
N VAL A 181 24.61 -29.81 33.40
CA VAL A 181 24.82 -28.50 32.77
C VAL A 181 24.87 -27.43 33.86
N ILE A 182 25.89 -26.59 33.81
CA ILE A 182 26.09 -25.54 34.80
C ILE A 182 25.27 -24.31 34.40
N SER A 183 24.51 -23.79 35.36
CA SER A 183 23.70 -22.57 35.23
C SER A 183 24.11 -21.51 36.27
N ILE A 184 25.34 -21.59 36.78
CA ILE A 184 25.89 -20.70 37.78
C ILE A 184 27.06 -19.95 37.17
N CYS A 185 27.07 -18.62 37.27
CA CYS A 185 28.01 -17.78 36.53
C CYS A 185 29.48 -18.13 36.81
N GLU A 186 29.88 -18.22 38.07
CA GLU A 186 31.19 -18.74 38.48
C GLU A 186 31.15 -19.03 39.99
N ASP A 187 31.29 -20.31 40.39
CA ASP A 187 31.39 -20.68 41.77
C ASP A 187 32.02 -22.07 41.93
N SER A 188 32.42 -22.40 43.16
CA SER A 188 32.89 -23.73 43.54
C SER A 188 31.68 -24.64 43.77
N LEU A 189 31.56 -25.69 43.00
CA LEU A 189 30.53 -26.70 43.15
C LEU A 189 31.12 -28.01 43.63
N THR A 190 30.47 -28.64 44.62
CA THR A 190 30.87 -29.93 45.14
C THR A 190 29.76 -30.96 44.84
N PHE A 191 30.18 -32.14 44.42
CA PHE A 191 29.27 -33.21 44.06
C PHE A 191 29.54 -34.48 44.84
N ARG A 192 28.53 -35.31 45.04
CA ARG A 192 28.60 -36.70 45.51
C ARG A 192 27.50 -37.54 44.86
N ILE A 193 27.68 -38.84 44.83
CA ILE A 193 26.62 -39.77 44.45
C ILE A 193 26.16 -40.57 45.67
N GLY A 194 24.90 -40.96 45.68
CA GLY A 194 24.31 -41.80 46.72
C GLY A 194 23.67 -43.03 46.14
N LEU A 195 23.75 -44.15 46.84
CA LEU A 195 23.09 -45.38 46.50
C LEU A 195 22.34 -45.90 47.71
N ALA A 196 21.01 -45.99 47.65
CA ALA A 196 20.15 -46.48 48.70
C ALA A 196 19.77 -47.94 48.48
N ASP A 197 19.85 -48.75 49.56
CA ASP A 197 19.26 -50.07 49.53
C ASP A 197 17.70 -50.01 49.70
N GLN A 198 17.03 -51.14 49.57
CA GLN A 198 15.55 -51.21 49.72
C GLN A 198 15.05 -50.90 51.13
N LEU A 199 15.92 -50.95 52.13
CA LEU A 199 15.61 -50.67 53.56
C LEU A 199 16.01 -49.25 53.97
N GLY A 200 16.43 -48.38 52.98
CA GLY A 200 16.72 -46.98 53.20
C GLY A 200 18.12 -46.67 53.73
N CYS A 201 19.05 -47.65 53.71
CA CYS A 201 20.47 -47.33 54.01
C CYS A 201 21.13 -46.72 52.81
N VAL A 202 21.79 -45.58 52.96
CA VAL A 202 22.42 -44.82 51.88
C VAL A 202 23.92 -44.85 51.96
N SER A 203 24.59 -45.36 50.95
CA SER A 203 26.02 -45.21 50.72
C SER A 203 26.28 -43.90 49.95
N PHE A 204 26.96 -42.96 50.54
CA PHE A 204 27.46 -41.77 49.84
C PHE A 204 28.91 -41.97 49.40
N SER A 205 29.27 -41.41 48.24
CA SER A 205 30.64 -41.42 47.70
C SER A 205 31.56 -40.42 48.41
N ASN A 206 32.84 -40.38 48.00
CA ASN A 206 33.73 -39.26 48.19
C ASN A 206 33.11 -37.96 47.69
N LEU A 207 33.63 -36.82 48.10
CA LEU A 207 33.31 -35.50 47.60
C LEU A 207 34.29 -35.13 46.46
N VAL A 208 33.76 -34.61 45.37
CA VAL A 208 34.54 -34.06 44.28
C VAL A 208 34.03 -32.66 43.98
N GLY A 209 34.91 -31.71 43.76
CA GLY A 209 34.53 -30.32 43.49
C GLY A 209 35.55 -29.61 42.61
N ASP A 210 35.07 -28.61 41.88
CA ASP A 210 35.90 -27.72 41.07
C ASP A 210 35.20 -26.36 40.96
N VAL A 211 35.89 -25.37 40.39
CA VAL A 211 35.29 -24.08 40.01
C VAL A 211 34.67 -24.23 38.63
N PHE A 212 33.40 -23.99 38.54
CA PHE A 212 32.63 -24.03 37.28
C PHE A 212 32.15 -22.65 36.92
N ALA A 213 32.09 -22.39 35.61
CA ALA A 213 31.48 -21.19 35.08
C ALA A 213 30.47 -21.58 34.00
N ASP A 214 29.33 -20.93 33.99
CA ASP A 214 28.41 -21.04 32.88
C ASP A 214 28.94 -20.24 31.69
N VAL A 215 29.24 -20.96 30.61
CA VAL A 215 29.69 -20.43 29.32
C VAL A 215 28.76 -20.84 28.20
N THR A 216 27.65 -21.50 28.49
CA THR A 216 26.69 -22.00 27.54
C THR A 216 25.55 -20.99 27.40
N PRO A 217 25.43 -20.29 26.26
CA PRO A 217 24.35 -19.33 26.12
C PRO A 217 22.99 -20.03 26.15
N PRO A 218 21.92 -19.33 26.59
CA PRO A 218 20.58 -19.87 26.55
C PRO A 218 20.16 -20.29 25.11
N THR A 219 19.23 -21.21 25.02
CA THR A 219 18.70 -21.68 23.72
C THR A 219 18.08 -20.51 22.94
N ILE A 220 18.33 -20.50 21.63
CA ILE A 220 17.80 -19.48 20.70
C ILE A 220 16.27 -19.41 20.81
N PRO A 221 15.69 -18.24 21.10
CA PRO A 221 14.23 -18.06 21.17
C PRO A 221 13.57 -18.32 19.83
N VAL A 222 12.41 -18.97 19.85
CA VAL A 222 11.61 -19.20 18.64
C VAL A 222 10.60 -18.06 18.49
N LEU A 223 10.77 -17.24 17.45
CA LEU A 223 9.80 -16.21 17.11
C LEU A 223 8.45 -16.84 16.70
N VAL A 224 7.38 -16.35 17.31
CA VAL A 224 5.99 -16.76 17.00
C VAL A 224 5.43 -15.87 15.90
N ALA A 225 5.59 -14.54 16.03
CA ALA A 225 5.14 -13.59 15.03
C ALA A 225 5.82 -12.23 15.18
N ALA A 226 5.99 -11.55 14.04
CA ALA A 226 6.10 -10.11 13.94
C ALA A 226 4.79 -9.59 13.33
N THR A 227 4.07 -8.71 14.00
CA THR A 227 2.72 -8.27 13.65
C THR A 227 2.57 -6.77 13.84
N VAL A 228 1.60 -6.13 13.18
CA VAL A 228 1.33 -4.70 13.36
C VAL A 228 0.04 -4.53 14.16
N ASP A 229 0.07 -3.71 15.18
CA ASP A 229 -1.14 -3.28 15.89
C ASP A 229 -1.88 -2.23 15.04
N THR A 230 -3.02 -2.61 14.50
CA THR A 230 -3.83 -1.76 13.61
C THR A 230 -4.43 -0.53 14.29
N SER A 231 -4.33 -0.42 15.61
CA SER A 231 -4.84 0.73 16.38
C SER A 231 -3.84 1.88 16.46
N ASN A 232 -2.54 1.56 16.52
CA ASN A 232 -1.46 2.53 16.68
C ASN A 232 -0.39 2.47 15.57
N GLY A 233 -0.42 1.43 14.71
CA GLY A 233 0.53 1.25 13.60
C GLY A 233 1.91 0.71 14.02
N LEU A 234 2.09 0.29 15.27
CA LEU A 234 3.37 -0.16 15.78
C LEU A 234 3.57 -1.67 15.60
N SER A 235 4.82 -2.08 15.35
CA SER A 235 5.21 -3.49 15.30
C SER A 235 5.22 -4.11 16.68
N GLY A 236 4.57 -5.27 16.80
CA GLY A 236 4.62 -6.17 17.94
C GLY A 236 5.39 -7.44 17.60
N ILE A 237 6.28 -7.86 18.47
CA ILE A 237 7.11 -9.04 18.33
C ILE A 237 6.76 -10.01 19.46
N VAL A 238 6.53 -11.28 19.11
CA VAL A 238 6.17 -12.33 20.06
C VAL A 238 7.07 -13.54 19.84
N TRP A 239 7.59 -14.12 20.93
CA TRP A 239 8.44 -15.31 20.88
C TRP A 239 8.08 -16.30 21.98
N GLN A 240 8.61 -17.53 21.90
CA GLN A 240 8.52 -18.51 22.96
C GLN A 240 9.67 -18.29 23.97
N PRO A 241 9.42 -18.51 25.26
CA PRO A 241 10.48 -18.39 26.26
C PRO A 241 11.57 -19.44 26.01
N SER A 242 12.82 -19.06 26.28
CA SER A 242 13.93 -20.01 26.36
C SER A 242 13.68 -21.00 27.51
N PRO A 243 13.90 -22.30 27.30
CA PRO A 243 13.60 -23.32 28.32
C PRO A 243 14.54 -23.32 29.51
N GLU A 244 15.72 -22.72 29.40
CA GLU A 244 16.75 -22.65 30.47
C GLU A 244 16.30 -21.73 31.58
N LEU A 245 16.46 -22.19 32.85
CA LEU A 245 16.02 -21.47 34.05
C LEU A 245 16.90 -20.25 34.39
N ASP A 246 18.10 -20.21 33.82
CA ASP A 246 19.10 -19.13 33.97
C ASP A 246 18.95 -18.04 32.91
N THR A 247 17.99 -18.15 32.01
CA THR A 247 17.67 -17.08 31.05
C THR A 247 17.19 -15.84 31.79
N ASP A 248 17.97 -14.76 31.74
CA ASP A 248 17.66 -13.48 32.37
C ASP A 248 16.82 -12.55 31.50
N GLY A 249 16.86 -12.76 30.19
CA GLY A 249 16.07 -11.96 29.27
C GLY A 249 16.35 -12.16 27.79
N TYR A 250 15.93 -11.16 27.00
CA TYR A 250 15.97 -11.20 25.54
C TYR A 250 16.45 -9.89 24.97
N ILE A 251 17.23 -9.97 23.89
CA ILE A 251 17.70 -8.84 23.10
C ILE A 251 16.87 -8.83 21.80
N VAL A 252 16.13 -7.76 21.58
CA VAL A 252 15.33 -7.58 20.36
C VAL A 252 16.13 -6.78 19.34
N VAL A 253 16.27 -7.34 18.15
CA VAL A 253 17.08 -6.77 17.08
C VAL A 253 16.20 -6.46 15.88
N TRP A 254 16.28 -5.24 15.40
CA TRP A 254 15.69 -4.81 14.11
C TRP A 254 16.71 -5.01 13.01
N ASN A 255 16.33 -5.78 11.99
CA ASN A 255 17.18 -6.09 10.86
C ASN A 255 17.01 -5.05 9.75
N THR A 256 18.09 -4.35 9.43
CA THR A 256 18.15 -3.39 8.33
C THR A 256 19.08 -3.91 7.23
N PRO A 257 19.03 -3.32 6.03
CA PRO A 257 20.00 -3.62 4.97
C PRO A 257 21.48 -3.39 5.38
N GLY A 258 21.70 -2.55 6.39
CA GLY A 258 23.02 -2.25 6.97
C GLY A 258 23.45 -3.19 8.10
N GLY A 259 22.58 -4.13 8.49
CA GLY A 259 22.80 -5.07 9.59
C GLY A 259 21.76 -4.96 10.70
N GLY A 260 21.90 -5.81 11.73
CA GLY A 260 21.02 -5.81 12.91
C GLY A 260 21.31 -4.63 13.85
N VAL A 261 20.27 -3.99 14.33
CA VAL A 261 20.31 -2.92 15.32
C VAL A 261 19.55 -3.38 16.56
N ILE A 262 20.21 -3.41 17.70
CA ILE A 262 19.55 -3.69 18.98
C ILE A 262 18.60 -2.54 19.28
N ILE A 263 17.31 -2.84 19.42
CA ILE A 263 16.27 -1.84 19.70
C ILE A 263 15.81 -1.85 21.15
N ASP A 264 15.93 -3.00 21.83
CA ASP A 264 15.66 -3.09 23.26
C ASP A 264 16.26 -4.36 23.90
N THR A 265 16.30 -4.37 25.23
CA THR A 265 16.67 -5.52 26.07
C THR A 265 15.56 -5.75 27.08
N ILE A 266 14.89 -6.89 26.98
CA ILE A 266 13.73 -7.27 27.78
C ILE A 266 14.16 -8.23 28.87
N PHE A 267 14.10 -7.81 30.12
CA PHE A 267 14.47 -8.64 31.26
C PHE A 267 13.34 -9.56 31.71
N GLY A 268 13.69 -10.76 32.15
CA GLY A 268 12.80 -11.79 32.65
C GLY A 268 12.45 -12.85 31.60
N GLN A 269 12.72 -14.11 31.93
CA GLN A 269 12.51 -15.29 31.08
C GLN A 269 11.11 -15.37 30.47
N ASN A 270 10.07 -14.95 31.20
CA ASN A 270 8.66 -15.04 30.77
C ASN A 270 8.15 -13.79 30.04
N ASN A 271 8.97 -12.76 29.88
CA ASN A 271 8.62 -11.56 29.14
C ASN A 271 8.92 -11.76 27.66
N THR A 272 7.93 -12.27 26.92
CA THR A 272 8.07 -12.77 25.54
C THR A 272 7.30 -11.97 24.50
N VAL A 273 6.92 -10.74 24.84
CA VAL A 273 6.20 -9.81 23.96
C VAL A 273 6.84 -8.44 24.04
N TYR A 274 7.06 -7.82 22.89
CA TYR A 274 7.59 -6.46 22.81
C TYR A 274 6.84 -5.66 21.74
N THR A 275 6.52 -4.42 22.04
CA THR A 275 5.98 -3.46 21.06
C THR A 275 7.03 -2.38 20.83
N TRP A 276 7.44 -2.19 19.60
CA TRP A 276 8.47 -1.22 19.24
C TRP A 276 7.91 0.20 19.14
N PRO A 277 8.26 1.14 20.06
CA PRO A 277 7.68 2.49 20.06
C PRO A 277 8.09 3.37 18.88
N SER A 278 9.21 3.04 18.23
CA SER A 278 9.72 3.79 17.07
C SER A 278 9.45 3.07 15.75
N SER A 279 8.50 2.14 15.73
CA SER A 279 8.09 1.40 14.53
C SER A 279 7.52 2.34 13.47
N LEU A 280 7.87 2.07 12.21
CA LEU A 280 7.33 2.70 11.00
C LEU A 280 6.66 1.66 10.11
N ALA A 281 6.02 0.66 10.71
CA ALA A 281 5.36 -0.43 9.99
C ALA A 281 4.17 0.02 9.11
N ASP A 282 3.68 1.23 9.30
CA ASP A 282 2.72 1.91 8.43
C ASP A 282 3.35 2.44 7.13
N GLN A 283 4.69 2.57 7.08
CA GLN A 283 5.44 3.05 5.92
C GLN A 283 6.14 1.94 5.13
N GLY A 284 6.36 0.77 5.75
CA GLY A 284 7.04 -0.35 5.12
C GLY A 284 7.15 -1.59 6.02
N PRO A 285 7.59 -2.73 5.48
CA PRO A 285 7.79 -3.94 6.26
C PRO A 285 9.00 -3.81 7.17
N GLU A 286 8.89 -4.32 8.39
CA GLU A 286 9.95 -4.34 9.40
C GLU A 286 10.33 -5.78 9.75
N SER A 287 11.64 -6.06 9.88
CA SER A 287 12.18 -7.39 10.13
C SER A 287 12.88 -7.46 11.47
N PHE A 288 12.61 -8.51 12.23
CA PHE A 288 13.10 -8.66 13.59
C PHE A 288 13.69 -10.04 13.85
N THR A 289 14.70 -10.08 14.73
CA THR A 289 15.23 -11.31 15.35
C THR A 289 15.34 -11.10 16.85
N VAL A 290 15.39 -12.20 17.60
CA VAL A 290 15.54 -12.17 19.05
C VAL A 290 16.64 -13.13 19.47
N ALA A 291 17.48 -12.71 20.42
CA ALA A 291 18.44 -13.54 21.12
C ALA A 291 18.07 -13.63 22.60
N ALA A 292 18.37 -14.74 23.25
CA ALA A 292 18.30 -14.87 24.73
C ALA A 292 19.64 -14.58 25.32
N PHE A 293 19.67 -14.10 26.57
CA PHE A 293 20.87 -13.90 27.32
C PHE A 293 20.69 -14.30 28.80
N ASP A 294 21.75 -14.71 29.41
CA ASP A 294 21.93 -14.74 30.87
C ASP A 294 22.91 -13.63 31.29
N THR A 295 23.00 -13.36 32.60
CA THR A 295 23.87 -12.30 33.12
C THR A 295 25.29 -12.76 33.39
N CYS A 296 25.63 -14.05 33.11
CA CYS A 296 26.99 -14.56 33.25
C CYS A 296 27.92 -13.88 32.24
N GLN A 297 29.04 -13.41 32.74
CA GLN A 297 30.01 -12.66 31.93
C GLN A 297 30.95 -13.62 31.20
N VAL A 298 31.02 -13.55 29.89
CA VAL A 298 31.89 -14.36 29.04
C VAL A 298 32.71 -13.48 28.11
N GLY A 299 33.92 -13.99 27.76
CA GLY A 299 34.80 -13.31 26.81
C GLY A 299 35.67 -12.21 27.40
N ASP A 300 36.47 -11.58 26.54
CA ASP A 300 37.34 -10.45 26.88
C ASP A 300 37.23 -9.39 25.76
N PRO A 301 36.60 -8.22 26.02
CA PRO A 301 36.04 -7.79 27.30
C PRO A 301 34.80 -8.62 27.71
N PRO A 302 34.50 -8.73 29.01
CA PRO A 302 33.36 -9.49 29.51
C PRO A 302 32.03 -8.92 28.98
N SER A 303 31.14 -9.79 28.53
CA SER A 303 29.78 -9.46 28.07
C SER A 303 28.79 -10.53 28.52
N PRO A 304 27.49 -10.21 28.68
CA PRO A 304 26.48 -11.22 28.97
C PRO A 304 26.53 -12.37 27.96
N ASN A 305 26.42 -13.59 28.46
CA ASN A 305 26.40 -14.78 27.62
C ASN A 305 25.12 -14.80 26.80
N THR A 306 25.23 -14.65 25.49
CA THR A 306 24.10 -14.36 24.60
C THR A 306 24.04 -15.40 23.50
N SER A 307 22.85 -15.93 23.25
CA SER A 307 22.59 -16.86 22.13
C SER A 307 22.75 -16.17 20.77
N ALA A 308 22.90 -16.96 19.72
CA ALA A 308 22.66 -16.46 18.39
C ALA A 308 21.18 -16.02 18.24
N THR A 309 20.91 -15.19 17.24
CA THR A 309 19.53 -14.84 16.87
C THR A 309 18.90 -15.97 16.05
N GLY A 310 17.61 -16.20 16.24
CA GLY A 310 16.82 -17.11 15.40
C GLY A 310 16.54 -16.57 13.99
N PRO A 311 15.76 -17.30 13.17
CA PRO A 311 15.27 -16.82 11.89
C PRO A 311 14.51 -15.51 12.04
N ALA A 312 14.70 -14.61 11.07
CA ALA A 312 14.03 -13.32 11.10
C ALA A 312 12.54 -13.44 10.74
N HIS A 313 11.70 -12.69 11.45
CA HIS A 313 10.31 -12.49 11.09
C HIS A 313 10.10 -11.07 10.55
N THR A 314 9.35 -10.95 9.43
CA THR A 314 9.09 -9.67 8.77
C THR A 314 7.60 -9.42 8.71
N THR A 315 7.18 -8.21 9.10
CA THR A 315 5.78 -7.80 9.10
C THR A 315 5.25 -7.69 7.67
N VAL A 316 3.94 -7.90 7.50
CA VAL A 316 3.23 -7.62 6.25
C VAL A 316 2.96 -6.12 6.17
N HIS A 317 3.30 -5.50 5.05
CA HIS A 317 2.91 -4.13 4.74
C HIS A 317 1.95 -4.12 3.56
N VAL A 318 0.74 -3.58 3.75
CA VAL A 318 -0.28 -3.43 2.71
C VAL A 318 -0.35 -1.99 2.23
N SER A 319 -0.41 -1.81 0.92
CA SER A 319 -0.68 -0.56 0.22
C SER A 319 -1.92 -0.68 -0.65
N THR A 320 -2.49 0.45 -1.05
CA THR A 320 -3.67 0.48 -1.90
C THR A 320 -3.59 1.57 -2.94
N SER A 321 -4.12 1.29 -4.13
CA SER A 321 -4.33 2.26 -5.20
C SER A 321 -5.77 2.20 -5.68
N TYR A 322 -6.29 3.34 -6.12
CA TYR A 322 -7.67 3.48 -6.58
C TYR A 322 -7.71 3.88 -8.04
N ASP A 323 -8.30 3.02 -8.87
CA ASP A 323 -8.66 3.34 -10.25
C ASP A 323 -10.07 3.94 -10.26
N ARG A 324 -10.14 5.25 -10.43
CA ARG A 324 -11.41 6.01 -10.47
C ARG A 324 -12.27 5.60 -11.66
N CYS A 325 -11.64 5.27 -12.78
CA CYS A 325 -12.34 5.00 -14.03
C CYS A 325 -12.99 3.61 -14.03
N ALA A 326 -12.29 2.65 -13.46
CA ALA A 326 -12.80 1.30 -13.28
C ALA A 326 -13.66 1.15 -12.02
N ALA A 327 -13.66 2.16 -11.12
CA ALA A 327 -14.22 2.08 -9.77
C ALA A 327 -13.66 0.88 -8.98
N ARG A 328 -12.32 0.71 -9.04
CA ARG A 328 -11.61 -0.45 -8.47
C ARG A 328 -10.53 -0.03 -7.51
N MET A 329 -10.47 -0.74 -6.38
CA MET A 329 -9.40 -0.67 -5.42
C MET A 329 -8.47 -1.86 -5.63
N THR A 330 -7.18 -1.61 -5.85
CA THR A 330 -6.14 -2.64 -5.90
C THR A 330 -5.35 -2.59 -4.61
N LEU A 331 -5.26 -3.73 -3.95
CA LEU A 331 -4.46 -3.95 -2.74
C LEU A 331 -3.21 -4.72 -3.14
N GLU A 332 -2.06 -4.30 -2.64
CA GLU A 332 -0.79 -4.99 -2.78
C GLU A 332 -0.13 -5.08 -1.41
N TRP A 333 0.50 -6.22 -1.10
CA TRP A 333 1.20 -6.38 0.17
C TRP A 333 2.50 -7.14 0.02
N THR A 334 3.40 -6.91 0.97
CA THR A 334 4.66 -7.65 1.07
C THR A 334 4.42 -9.03 1.68
N PRO A 335 5.17 -10.08 1.26
CA PRO A 335 5.07 -11.37 1.91
C PRO A 335 5.46 -11.28 3.39
N TYR A 336 4.80 -12.07 4.23
CA TYR A 336 5.26 -12.29 5.60
C TYR A 336 6.57 -13.09 5.60
N GLY A 337 7.56 -12.66 6.38
CA GLY A 337 8.78 -13.42 6.61
C GLY A 337 8.74 -14.17 7.93
N GLY A 338 9.30 -15.38 7.97
CA GLY A 338 9.48 -16.17 9.19
C GLY A 338 8.92 -17.60 9.08
N TRP A 339 7.63 -17.77 8.85
CA TRP A 339 6.99 -19.05 8.59
C TRP A 339 6.22 -19.03 7.27
N GLU A 340 5.97 -20.22 6.70
CA GLU A 340 5.21 -20.36 5.46
C GLU A 340 3.74 -19.97 5.67
N VAL A 341 3.22 -19.17 4.74
CA VAL A 341 1.86 -18.66 4.79
C VAL A 341 0.94 -19.55 3.97
N LEU A 342 -0.05 -20.14 4.62
CA LEU A 342 -1.13 -20.89 3.97
C LEU A 342 -2.04 -19.97 3.14
N THR A 343 -2.45 -18.86 3.75
CA THR A 343 -3.39 -17.92 3.15
C THR A 343 -3.29 -16.54 3.80
N TYR A 344 -3.52 -15.52 2.99
CA TYR A 344 -3.76 -14.16 3.44
C TYR A 344 -5.27 -13.91 3.49
N ARG A 345 -5.78 -13.49 4.64
CA ARG A 345 -7.16 -13.04 4.79
C ARG A 345 -7.22 -11.53 4.68
N VAL A 346 -7.86 -11.05 3.65
CA VAL A 346 -8.07 -9.61 3.42
C VAL A 346 -9.35 -9.19 4.11
N PHE A 347 -9.27 -8.21 4.99
CA PHE A 347 -10.41 -7.62 5.67
C PHE A 347 -10.65 -6.19 5.17
N VAL A 348 -11.93 -5.82 5.08
CA VAL A 348 -12.37 -4.49 4.69
C VAL A 348 -13.29 -3.89 5.75
N GLN A 349 -13.12 -2.60 6.00
CA GLN A 349 -14.01 -1.78 6.79
C GLN A 349 -14.47 -0.61 5.93
N VAL A 350 -15.77 -0.37 5.83
CA VAL A 350 -16.36 0.71 5.03
C VAL A 350 -17.00 1.73 5.99
N ASP A 351 -16.64 3.00 5.82
CA ASP A 351 -17.15 4.16 6.58
C ASP A 351 -17.11 3.98 8.11
N GLY A 352 -16.06 3.31 8.61
CA GLY A 352 -15.91 3.05 10.04
C GLY A 352 -16.84 1.98 10.63
N GLY A 353 -17.55 1.23 9.78
CA GLY A 353 -18.39 0.10 10.18
C GLY A 353 -17.60 -1.10 10.72
N ALA A 354 -18.21 -2.26 10.76
CA ALA A 354 -17.53 -3.50 11.17
C ALA A 354 -16.49 -3.97 10.14
N TRP A 355 -15.44 -4.64 10.62
CA TRP A 355 -14.51 -5.38 9.77
C TRP A 355 -15.16 -6.63 9.20
N ASN A 356 -15.14 -6.79 7.90
CA ASN A 356 -15.66 -7.94 7.19
C ASN A 356 -14.54 -8.64 6.42
N LEU A 357 -14.59 -9.96 6.37
CA LEU A 357 -13.71 -10.75 5.52
C LEU A 357 -14.08 -10.49 4.05
N LEU A 358 -13.14 -9.93 3.28
CA LEU A 358 -13.31 -9.64 1.87
C LEU A 358 -12.89 -10.84 1.02
N ALA A 359 -11.69 -11.37 1.28
CA ALA A 359 -11.12 -12.46 0.48
C ALA A 359 -10.18 -13.35 1.30
N ASN A 360 -10.03 -14.62 0.85
CA ASN A 360 -8.92 -15.48 1.21
C ASN A 360 -8.04 -15.63 -0.03
N VAL A 361 -6.78 -15.22 0.08
CA VAL A 361 -5.80 -15.20 -1.01
C VAL A 361 -4.72 -16.24 -0.69
N PRO A 362 -4.32 -17.12 -1.62
CA PRO A 362 -3.24 -18.10 -1.41
C PRO A 362 -1.94 -17.45 -0.93
N GLY A 363 -1.13 -18.19 -0.16
CA GLY A 363 0.10 -17.67 0.45
C GLY A 363 1.19 -17.22 -0.53
N ASP A 364 1.09 -17.57 -1.80
CA ASP A 364 1.98 -17.18 -2.89
C ASP A 364 1.48 -15.99 -3.73
N GLN A 365 0.34 -15.40 -3.36
CA GLN A 365 -0.24 -14.24 -4.03
C GLN A 365 -0.28 -13.04 -3.08
N PHE A 366 0.06 -11.87 -3.59
CA PHE A 366 0.27 -10.65 -2.80
C PHE A 366 -0.56 -9.46 -3.29
N THR A 367 -1.64 -9.74 -3.99
CA THR A 367 -2.53 -8.71 -4.54
C THR A 367 -3.99 -9.16 -4.50
N HIS A 368 -4.89 -8.19 -4.37
CA HIS A 368 -6.33 -8.39 -4.47
C HIS A 368 -7.00 -7.15 -5.06
N VAL A 369 -8.01 -7.35 -5.90
CA VAL A 369 -8.77 -6.27 -6.53
C VAL A 369 -10.21 -6.33 -6.08
N GLN A 370 -10.77 -5.19 -5.70
CA GLN A 370 -12.17 -5.03 -5.28
C GLN A 370 -12.86 -3.93 -6.05
N ASP A 371 -14.07 -4.19 -6.55
CA ASP A 371 -14.97 -3.16 -7.04
C ASP A 371 -15.50 -2.35 -5.84
N VAL A 372 -15.48 -1.02 -5.94
CA VAL A 372 -15.82 -0.11 -4.84
C VAL A 372 -16.87 0.90 -5.27
N LEU A 373 -17.63 1.41 -4.30
CA LEU A 373 -18.58 2.49 -4.54
C LEU A 373 -17.90 3.85 -4.30
N PRO A 374 -18.31 4.89 -5.03
CA PRO A 374 -17.79 6.24 -4.84
C PRO A 374 -18.22 6.86 -3.50
N PHE A 375 -17.47 7.87 -3.07
CA PHE A 375 -17.71 8.67 -1.85
C PHE A 375 -17.75 7.87 -0.56
N ARG A 376 -17.06 6.71 -0.53
CA ARG A 376 -16.90 5.84 0.64
C ARG A 376 -15.47 5.86 1.12
N ASN A 377 -15.27 5.66 2.42
CA ASN A 377 -13.97 5.46 3.01
C ASN A 377 -13.74 3.97 3.23
N TYR A 378 -12.77 3.40 2.53
CA TYR A 378 -12.39 1.99 2.63
C TYR A 378 -11.10 1.87 3.41
N CYS A 379 -11.11 1.05 4.47
CA CYS A 379 -9.91 0.68 5.19
C CYS A 379 -9.67 -0.82 5.03
N TYR A 380 -8.40 -1.24 4.93
CA TYR A 380 -8.01 -2.61 4.73
C TYR A 380 -6.94 -3.05 5.71
N VAL A 381 -6.97 -4.33 6.07
CA VAL A 381 -5.96 -5.05 6.84
C VAL A 381 -5.81 -6.44 6.24
N VAL A 382 -4.57 -6.90 6.13
CA VAL A 382 -4.24 -8.25 5.67
C VAL A 382 -3.75 -9.07 6.85
N LYS A 383 -4.32 -10.26 7.04
CA LYS A 383 -3.93 -11.20 8.08
C LYS A 383 -3.31 -12.44 7.44
N SER A 384 -2.04 -12.68 7.70
CA SER A 384 -1.36 -13.91 7.31
C SER A 384 -1.69 -15.04 8.29
N ILE A 385 -1.89 -16.26 7.77
CA ILE A 385 -2.17 -17.48 8.52
C ILE A 385 -1.07 -18.49 8.22
N GLN A 386 -0.43 -19.02 9.25
CA GLN A 386 0.64 -20.01 9.12
C GLN A 386 0.14 -21.30 8.50
N GLU A 387 0.92 -21.90 7.59
CA GLU A 387 0.67 -23.25 7.06
C GLU A 387 0.99 -24.30 8.13
N GLY A 388 0.04 -25.22 8.36
CA GLY A 388 0.21 -26.32 9.33
C GLY A 388 0.27 -25.90 10.80
N GLY A 389 0.08 -24.60 11.10
CA GLY A 389 0.14 -24.03 12.46
C GLY A 389 -1.04 -23.12 12.78
N SER A 390 -0.97 -22.48 13.96
CA SER A 390 -1.99 -21.53 14.45
C SER A 390 -1.54 -20.08 14.49
N ASN A 391 -0.27 -19.80 14.15
CA ASN A 391 0.27 -18.46 14.24
C ASN A 391 -0.33 -17.54 13.18
N THR A 392 -0.46 -16.29 13.53
CA THR A 392 -1.01 -15.26 12.64
C THR A 392 -0.25 -13.94 12.81
N SER A 393 -0.24 -13.14 11.76
CA SER A 393 0.27 -11.77 11.78
C SER A 393 -0.68 -10.83 11.05
N LEU A 394 -0.82 -9.60 11.54
CA LEU A 394 -1.59 -8.53 10.91
C LEU A 394 -0.65 -7.54 10.23
N SER A 395 -1.10 -6.99 9.11
CA SER A 395 -0.45 -5.87 8.44
C SER A 395 -0.78 -4.53 9.10
N ASN A 396 -0.16 -3.45 8.63
CA ASN A 396 -0.65 -2.09 8.84
C ASN A 396 -2.09 -1.96 8.35
N LYS A 397 -2.78 -0.92 8.83
CA LYS A 397 -4.09 -0.50 8.33
C LYS A 397 -3.89 0.59 7.29
N VAL A 398 -4.40 0.39 6.07
CA VAL A 398 -4.42 1.42 5.03
C VAL A 398 -5.85 1.84 4.74
N CYS A 399 -6.08 3.16 4.60
CA CYS A 399 -7.40 3.71 4.32
C CYS A 399 -7.32 4.64 3.10
N LEU A 400 -8.34 4.59 2.24
CA LEU A 400 -8.49 5.48 1.11
C LEU A 400 -9.97 5.82 0.90
N ARG A 401 -10.24 7.11 0.66
CA ARG A 401 -11.57 7.58 0.29
C ARG A 401 -11.70 7.58 -1.23
N THR A 402 -12.74 6.94 -1.71
CA THR A 402 -13.11 6.96 -3.13
C THR A 402 -13.83 8.26 -3.46
N ASP A 403 -13.57 8.80 -4.64
CA ASP A 403 -14.21 10.01 -5.14
C ASP A 403 -14.45 9.88 -6.66
N TYR A 404 -15.21 10.82 -7.22
CA TYR A 404 -15.19 11.10 -8.65
C TYR A 404 -14.43 12.41 -8.90
N PRO A 405 -13.91 12.63 -10.12
CA PRO A 405 -13.42 13.94 -10.51
C PRO A 405 -14.54 14.98 -10.30
N PRO A 406 -14.25 16.16 -9.73
CA PRO A 406 -15.25 17.21 -9.61
C PRO A 406 -15.74 17.60 -11.01
N ILE A 407 -17.07 17.70 -11.20
CA ILE A 407 -17.68 18.21 -12.41
C ILE A 407 -17.40 19.72 -12.47
N PRO A 408 -16.99 20.28 -13.63
CA PRO A 408 -16.80 21.72 -13.78
C PRO A 408 -18.05 22.49 -13.40
N GLY A 409 -17.88 23.55 -12.60
CA GLY A 409 -18.94 24.46 -12.23
C GLY A 409 -19.37 25.36 -13.40
N ASP A 410 -18.42 25.74 -14.25
CA ASP A 410 -18.60 26.62 -15.38
C ASP A 410 -18.03 25.99 -16.65
N ASN A 411 -18.86 25.88 -17.69
CA ASN A 411 -18.47 25.57 -19.05
C ASN A 411 -19.44 26.34 -19.96
N TYR A 412 -18.97 27.47 -20.52
CA TYR A 412 -19.84 28.44 -21.11
C TYR A 412 -19.23 29.07 -22.37
N ILE A 413 -19.87 28.82 -23.55
CA ILE A 413 -19.49 29.50 -24.76
C ILE A 413 -19.91 30.96 -24.68
N ARG A 414 -18.94 31.86 -24.61
CA ARG A 414 -19.12 33.31 -24.57
C ARG A 414 -19.58 33.90 -25.90
N SER A 415 -18.98 33.43 -26.99
CA SER A 415 -19.32 33.91 -28.31
C SER A 415 -18.94 32.93 -29.39
N VAL A 416 -19.76 32.94 -30.43
CA VAL A 416 -19.49 32.35 -31.73
C VAL A 416 -19.65 33.45 -32.74
N SER A 417 -18.55 34.00 -33.26
CA SER A 417 -18.53 35.18 -34.12
C SER A 417 -17.92 34.88 -35.48
N VAL A 418 -18.51 35.42 -36.52
CA VAL A 418 -17.85 35.44 -37.84
C VAL A 418 -16.78 36.51 -37.86
N THR A 419 -15.50 36.10 -37.94
CA THR A 419 -14.35 37.00 -37.84
C THR A 419 -13.63 37.23 -39.17
N GLY A 420 -14.03 36.52 -40.20
CA GLY A 420 -13.47 36.65 -41.55
C GLY A 420 -14.24 35.83 -42.55
N THR A 421 -13.87 35.97 -43.84
CA THR A 421 -14.44 35.13 -44.91
C THR A 421 -14.10 33.66 -44.65
N GLY A 422 -15.13 32.81 -44.45
CA GLY A 422 -14.92 31.39 -44.14
C GLY A 422 -14.31 31.12 -42.77
N GLN A 423 -14.50 31.99 -41.79
CA GLN A 423 -13.95 31.84 -40.44
C GLN A 423 -14.98 32.17 -39.37
N ILE A 424 -15.10 31.24 -38.40
CA ILE A 424 -15.89 31.45 -37.20
C ILE A 424 -14.94 31.30 -36.00
N THR A 425 -14.94 32.28 -35.13
CA THR A 425 -14.19 32.22 -33.86
C THR A 425 -15.13 31.88 -32.71
N LEU A 426 -14.82 30.79 -32.01
CA LEU A 426 -15.48 30.39 -30.78
C LEU A 426 -14.62 30.80 -29.60
N VAL A 427 -15.24 31.36 -28.57
CA VAL A 427 -14.59 31.64 -27.27
C VAL A 427 -15.42 31.02 -26.19
N ASP A 428 -14.76 30.12 -25.40
CA ASP A 428 -15.36 29.37 -24.30
C ASP A 428 -14.67 29.68 -22.97
N SER A 429 -15.44 29.73 -21.90
CA SER A 429 -14.96 29.94 -20.53
C SER A 429 -15.10 28.65 -19.75
N VAL A 430 -14.00 28.17 -19.18
CA VAL A 430 -13.93 26.89 -18.49
C VAL A 430 -13.48 27.05 -17.05
N ASP A 431 -13.97 26.17 -16.17
CA ASP A 431 -13.57 26.08 -14.78
C ASP A 431 -12.22 25.38 -14.66
N VAL A 432 -11.16 26.15 -14.38
CA VAL A 432 -9.80 25.64 -14.21
C VAL A 432 -9.58 24.88 -12.88
N THR A 433 -10.55 24.94 -11.95
CA THR A 433 -10.48 24.21 -10.68
C THR A 433 -10.95 22.76 -10.82
N ALA A 434 -11.68 22.44 -11.89
CA ALA A 434 -12.12 21.10 -12.20
C ALA A 434 -10.98 20.24 -12.77
N GLN A 435 -11.01 18.97 -12.46
CA GLN A 435 -10.07 17.97 -13.01
C GLN A 435 -10.62 17.38 -14.32
N ALA A 436 -10.85 18.26 -15.32
CA ALA A 436 -11.26 17.79 -16.64
C ALA A 436 -10.13 16.99 -17.31
N GLY A 437 -10.48 15.96 -18.06
CA GLY A 437 -9.56 15.23 -18.94
C GLY A 437 -9.29 16.00 -20.21
N SER A 438 -10.38 16.47 -20.87
CA SER A 438 -10.32 17.30 -22.06
C SER A 438 -11.63 18.07 -22.30
N TYR A 439 -11.51 19.11 -23.10
CA TYR A 439 -12.64 19.88 -23.64
C TYR A 439 -12.76 19.57 -25.13
N LEU A 440 -13.92 19.06 -25.57
CA LEU A 440 -14.18 18.67 -26.95
C LEU A 440 -15.15 19.67 -27.57
N ILE A 441 -14.67 20.43 -28.56
CA ILE A 441 -15.56 21.30 -29.37
C ILE A 441 -16.26 20.46 -30.41
N GLU A 442 -17.57 20.55 -30.42
CA GLU A 442 -18.44 19.86 -31.38
C GLU A 442 -19.26 20.87 -32.18
N ARG A 443 -19.48 20.57 -33.45
CA ARG A 443 -20.22 21.41 -34.41
C ARG A 443 -21.39 20.63 -35.04
N SER A 444 -22.47 21.33 -35.21
CA SER A 444 -23.66 20.87 -35.98
C SER A 444 -23.90 21.82 -37.15
N ASP A 445 -23.95 21.29 -38.35
CA ASP A 445 -24.17 22.02 -39.60
C ASP A 445 -25.67 22.00 -39.91
N ASN A 446 -26.35 23.16 -39.92
CA ASN A 446 -27.79 23.29 -40.17
C ASN A 446 -28.69 22.36 -39.36
N GLY A 447 -28.30 22.05 -38.07
CA GLY A 447 -29.09 21.16 -37.22
C GLY A 447 -28.84 19.67 -37.43
N ALA A 448 -27.79 19.28 -38.15
CA ALA A 448 -27.31 17.91 -38.23
C ALA A 448 -26.81 17.42 -36.86
N PRO A 449 -26.56 16.13 -36.64
CA PRO A 449 -25.91 15.65 -35.44
C PRO A 449 -24.56 16.35 -35.20
N TYR A 450 -24.22 16.56 -33.93
CA TYR A 450 -22.92 17.16 -33.55
C TYR A 450 -21.77 16.23 -33.93
N GLU A 451 -20.74 16.80 -34.55
CA GLU A 451 -19.48 16.12 -34.88
C GLU A 451 -18.32 16.76 -34.12
N ALA A 452 -17.39 15.91 -33.67
CA ALA A 452 -16.21 16.36 -32.95
C ALA A 452 -15.23 17.06 -33.88
N MET A 453 -14.87 18.31 -33.57
CA MET A 453 -13.96 19.13 -34.37
C MET A 453 -12.53 19.12 -33.83
N ILE A 454 -12.36 19.46 -32.56
CA ILE A 454 -11.06 19.57 -31.92
C ILE A 454 -11.18 19.30 -30.38
N ALA A 455 -10.13 18.73 -29.78
CA ALA A 455 -10.03 18.56 -28.34
C ALA A 455 -8.90 19.44 -27.78
N PHE A 456 -9.16 20.06 -26.64
CA PHE A 456 -8.19 20.77 -25.82
C PHE A 456 -7.91 19.97 -24.56
N PRO A 457 -6.66 19.98 -24.03
CA PRO A 457 -6.33 19.29 -22.78
C PRO A 457 -7.11 19.90 -21.60
N GLY A 458 -7.41 19.09 -20.59
CA GLY A 458 -8.14 19.53 -19.40
C GLY A 458 -7.44 20.63 -18.59
N THR A 459 -6.18 20.91 -18.89
CA THR A 459 -5.39 22.03 -18.35
C THR A 459 -5.57 23.33 -19.12
N ALA A 460 -6.32 23.33 -20.23
CA ALA A 460 -6.59 24.55 -20.99
C ALA A 460 -7.50 25.49 -20.18
N GLY A 461 -7.33 26.79 -20.35
CA GLY A 461 -8.21 27.79 -19.74
C GLY A 461 -7.46 28.92 -19.04
N PRO A 462 -8.16 29.85 -18.38
CA PRO A 462 -9.64 29.87 -18.19
C PRO A 462 -10.45 30.18 -19.45
N LEU A 463 -9.81 30.53 -20.57
CA LEU A 463 -10.46 30.77 -21.85
C LEU A 463 -9.87 29.85 -22.91
N ILE A 464 -10.75 29.17 -23.64
CA ILE A 464 -10.43 28.43 -24.84
C ILE A 464 -10.90 29.26 -26.02
N SER A 465 -10.00 29.57 -26.96
CA SER A 465 -10.33 30.26 -28.21
C SER A 465 -9.93 29.38 -29.38
N TRP A 466 -10.85 29.16 -30.28
CA TRP A 466 -10.62 28.35 -31.47
C TRP A 466 -11.25 29.01 -32.70
N VAL A 467 -10.55 28.92 -33.83
CA VAL A 467 -11.03 29.43 -35.13
C VAL A 467 -11.35 28.25 -36.02
N ASP A 468 -12.61 28.13 -36.36
CA ASP A 468 -13.09 27.18 -37.37
C ASP A 468 -12.90 27.80 -38.75
N THR A 469 -12.10 27.13 -39.58
CA THR A 469 -11.78 27.56 -40.95
C THR A 469 -12.44 26.68 -42.04
N GLU A 470 -13.16 25.65 -41.60
CA GLU A 470 -13.84 24.72 -42.48
C GLU A 470 -15.35 25.02 -42.53
N VAL A 471 -15.70 26.31 -42.69
CA VAL A 471 -17.07 26.81 -42.61
C VAL A 471 -17.36 27.80 -43.75
N ASP A 472 -18.64 27.84 -44.16
CA ASP A 472 -19.19 28.94 -44.99
C ASP A 472 -20.24 29.70 -44.18
N PRO A 473 -19.88 30.67 -43.39
CA PRO A 473 -20.80 31.38 -42.51
C PRO A 473 -21.71 32.35 -43.26
N SER A 474 -21.58 32.45 -44.60
CA SER A 474 -22.44 33.27 -45.43
C SER A 474 -23.68 32.53 -45.89
N THR A 475 -23.69 31.18 -45.89
CA THR A 475 -24.78 30.36 -46.39
C THR A 475 -25.26 29.33 -45.40
N VAL A 476 -24.42 28.94 -44.38
CA VAL A 476 -24.71 27.86 -43.45
C VAL A 476 -24.79 28.39 -42.03
N GLY A 477 -25.81 27.97 -41.29
CA GLY A 477 -25.91 28.18 -39.85
C GLY A 477 -25.23 27.02 -39.09
N TYR A 478 -24.21 27.34 -38.33
CA TYR A 478 -23.46 26.41 -37.51
C TYR A 478 -23.84 26.58 -36.05
N LEU A 479 -24.03 25.43 -35.35
CA LEU A 479 -24.20 25.39 -33.89
C LEU A 479 -23.00 24.71 -33.26
N TYR A 480 -22.51 25.24 -32.16
CA TYR A 480 -21.40 24.71 -31.42
C TYR A 480 -21.79 24.42 -29.97
N ARG A 481 -21.20 23.37 -29.41
CA ARG A 481 -21.18 23.09 -27.97
C ARG A 481 -19.78 22.59 -27.58
N VAL A 482 -19.43 22.71 -26.29
CA VAL A 482 -18.19 22.17 -25.74
C VAL A 482 -18.57 21.09 -24.76
N ALA A 483 -18.19 19.84 -25.05
CA ALA A 483 -18.35 18.73 -24.14
C ALA A 483 -17.10 18.64 -23.23
N VAL A 484 -17.30 18.52 -21.92
CA VAL A 484 -16.24 18.27 -20.95
C VAL A 484 -16.16 16.78 -20.70
N LEU A 485 -15.03 16.21 -21.06
CA LEU A 485 -14.73 14.83 -20.71
C LEU A 485 -13.97 14.80 -19.38
N ASP A 486 -14.32 13.89 -18.48
CA ASP A 486 -13.59 13.65 -17.25
C ASP A 486 -12.24 12.99 -17.51
N SER A 487 -11.45 12.73 -16.46
CA SER A 487 -10.16 12.04 -16.58
C SER A 487 -10.27 10.61 -17.11
N CYS A 488 -11.48 10.09 -17.20
CA CYS A 488 -11.80 8.75 -17.74
C CYS A 488 -12.28 8.78 -19.19
N GLY A 489 -12.38 9.98 -19.79
CA GLY A 489 -12.86 10.16 -21.15
C GLY A 489 -14.38 10.04 -21.29
N VAL A 490 -15.12 10.11 -20.19
CA VAL A 490 -16.59 10.09 -20.17
C VAL A 490 -17.09 11.53 -20.13
N GLU A 491 -18.13 11.84 -20.95
CA GLU A 491 -18.77 13.14 -20.94
C GLU A 491 -19.41 13.42 -19.58
N ALA A 492 -18.88 14.44 -18.88
CA ALA A 492 -19.35 14.85 -17.57
C ALA A 492 -20.42 15.95 -17.66
N THR A 493 -20.26 16.88 -18.60
CA THR A 493 -21.20 17.98 -18.84
C THR A 493 -20.95 18.61 -20.22
N THR A 494 -21.89 19.43 -20.69
CA THR A 494 -21.76 20.24 -21.90
C THR A 494 -22.00 21.71 -21.61
N SER A 495 -21.45 22.60 -22.46
CA SER A 495 -21.74 24.03 -22.44
C SER A 495 -23.16 24.32 -22.92
N ASN A 496 -23.56 25.62 -22.86
CA ASN A 496 -24.65 26.13 -23.69
C ASN A 496 -24.36 25.88 -25.19
N ILE A 497 -25.42 25.90 -25.99
CA ILE A 497 -25.32 25.85 -27.45
C ILE A 497 -25.22 27.30 -27.95
N ALA A 498 -24.25 27.59 -28.82
CA ALA A 498 -24.14 28.89 -29.47
C ALA A 498 -23.89 28.72 -30.95
N GLY A 499 -24.36 29.66 -31.75
CA GLY A 499 -24.24 29.59 -33.19
C GLY A 499 -23.92 30.94 -33.84
N ASN A 500 -23.48 30.89 -35.09
CA ASN A 500 -23.27 32.09 -35.85
C ASN A 500 -24.60 32.74 -36.25
N MET A 501 -24.60 34.05 -36.37
CA MET A 501 -25.68 34.77 -37.00
C MET A 501 -25.48 34.81 -38.51
N LEU A 502 -26.49 34.39 -39.26
CA LEU A 502 -26.50 34.38 -40.71
C LEU A 502 -27.30 35.57 -41.20
N LEU A 503 -26.62 36.62 -41.63
CA LEU A 503 -27.21 37.84 -42.21
C LEU A 503 -27.39 37.71 -43.73
N SER A 504 -28.53 38.12 -44.21
CA SER A 504 -28.82 38.33 -45.63
C SER A 504 -29.22 39.80 -45.89
N ALA A 505 -28.81 40.36 -47.01
CA ALA A 505 -29.16 41.70 -47.46
C ALA A 505 -29.72 41.63 -48.90
N VAL A 506 -30.96 42.07 -49.09
CA VAL A 506 -31.64 41.99 -50.35
C VAL A 506 -32.08 43.40 -50.81
N PRO A 507 -31.58 43.90 -51.92
CA PRO A 507 -32.00 45.19 -52.52
C PRO A 507 -33.36 45.08 -53.16
N ASP A 508 -34.12 46.20 -53.20
CA ASP A 508 -35.30 46.37 -54.06
C ASP A 508 -35.05 47.34 -55.21
N LEU A 509 -36.06 47.62 -56.02
CA LEU A 509 -35.96 48.54 -57.15
C LEU A 509 -36.14 50.01 -56.76
N TYR A 510 -36.39 50.33 -55.51
CA TYR A 510 -36.73 51.66 -55.04
C TYR A 510 -35.67 52.29 -54.13
N GLY A 511 -34.52 51.69 -54.06
CA GLY A 511 -33.43 52.14 -53.20
C GLY A 511 -33.57 51.75 -51.74
N VAL A 512 -34.13 50.55 -51.48
CA VAL A 512 -34.27 50.01 -50.11
C VAL A 512 -33.55 48.67 -50.01
N ASN A 513 -32.76 48.48 -48.98
CA ASN A 513 -32.15 47.20 -48.63
C ASN A 513 -32.91 46.58 -47.46
N THR A 514 -33.36 45.33 -47.64
CA THR A 514 -33.98 44.57 -46.56
C THR A 514 -32.97 43.60 -46.00
N LEU A 515 -32.62 43.79 -44.71
CA LEU A 515 -31.75 42.94 -43.92
C LEU A 515 -32.55 41.93 -43.13
N ARG A 516 -32.08 40.66 -43.09
CA ARG A 516 -32.70 39.60 -42.28
C ARG A 516 -31.59 38.74 -41.68
N TRP A 517 -31.72 38.36 -40.42
CA TRP A 517 -30.78 37.47 -39.72
C TRP A 517 -31.54 36.54 -38.80
N ASN A 518 -30.94 35.43 -38.34
CA ASN A 518 -31.43 34.59 -37.25
C ASN A 518 -31.05 35.23 -35.90
N GLY A 519 -31.88 35.10 -34.87
CA GLY A 519 -31.52 35.49 -33.52
C GLY A 519 -30.28 34.74 -33.03
N TYR A 520 -29.43 35.39 -32.25
CA TYR A 520 -28.31 34.73 -31.64
C TYR A 520 -28.82 33.72 -30.60
N ALA A 521 -28.27 32.47 -30.63
CA ALA A 521 -28.78 31.37 -29.82
C ALA A 521 -28.04 31.28 -28.48
N GLU A 522 -28.84 31.13 -27.43
CA GLU A 522 -28.58 30.56 -26.11
C GLU A 522 -27.43 31.12 -25.31
N TRP A 523 -27.30 32.44 -25.21
CA TRP A 523 -26.56 33.00 -24.08
C TRP A 523 -27.26 32.67 -22.75
N ALA A 524 -26.47 32.55 -21.66
CA ALA A 524 -27.00 32.34 -20.31
C ALA A 524 -27.83 33.56 -19.83
N GLY A 525 -27.49 34.75 -20.33
CA GLY A 525 -28.30 35.96 -20.25
C GLY A 525 -29.30 36.06 -21.39
N ALA A 526 -29.69 37.26 -21.72
CA ALA A 526 -30.57 37.56 -22.83
C ALA A 526 -29.82 38.38 -23.92
N VAL A 527 -30.27 38.30 -25.17
CA VAL A 527 -29.85 39.28 -26.16
C VAL A 527 -30.51 40.62 -25.86
N GLY A 528 -29.70 41.62 -25.52
CA GLY A 528 -30.21 42.95 -25.20
C GLY A 528 -30.60 43.75 -26.42
N ALA A 529 -29.76 43.71 -27.44
CA ALA A 529 -29.98 44.42 -28.70
C ALA A 529 -29.10 43.85 -29.82
N TYR A 530 -29.49 44.17 -31.05
CA TYR A 530 -28.70 43.99 -32.26
C TYR A 530 -28.29 45.38 -32.77
N THR A 531 -26.98 45.61 -32.90
CA THR A 531 -26.45 46.82 -33.56
C THR A 531 -26.10 46.49 -35.00
N ILE A 532 -26.71 47.20 -35.92
CA ILE A 532 -26.54 47.04 -37.36
C ILE A 532 -25.46 48.03 -37.79
N TYR A 533 -24.45 47.56 -38.50
CA TYR A 533 -23.41 48.37 -39.12
C TYR A 533 -23.53 48.34 -40.63
N ARG A 534 -23.24 49.47 -41.26
CA ARG A 534 -23.27 49.63 -42.71
C ARG A 534 -21.96 50.21 -43.24
N SER A 535 -21.48 49.64 -44.32
CA SER A 535 -20.43 50.18 -45.18
C SER A 535 -21.04 50.59 -46.53
N ILE A 536 -20.60 51.74 -47.02
CA ILE A 536 -21.07 52.30 -48.29
C ILE A 536 -19.87 52.33 -49.24
N ALA A 537 -20.01 51.71 -50.44
CA ALA A 537 -18.98 51.76 -51.49
C ALA A 537 -17.59 51.39 -50.97
N ASP A 538 -17.45 50.24 -50.25
CA ASP A 538 -16.24 49.72 -49.63
C ASP A 538 -15.58 50.64 -48.58
N GLY A 539 -16.30 51.63 -48.07
CA GLY A 539 -15.89 52.49 -46.98
C GLY A 539 -15.90 51.77 -45.62
N PRO A 540 -15.53 52.48 -44.53
CA PRO A 540 -15.59 51.89 -43.19
C PRO A 540 -17.02 51.50 -42.77
N PHE A 541 -17.17 50.49 -41.93
CA PHE A 541 -18.42 50.18 -41.28
C PHE A 541 -18.73 51.20 -40.20
N GLU A 542 -19.94 51.78 -40.24
CA GLU A 542 -20.46 52.69 -39.22
C GLU A 542 -21.77 52.16 -38.65
N PRO A 543 -22.05 52.43 -37.36
CA PRO A 543 -23.29 52.03 -36.73
C PRO A 543 -24.47 52.73 -37.45
N LEU A 544 -25.43 51.91 -37.88
CA LEU A 544 -26.61 52.39 -38.59
C LEU A 544 -27.82 52.50 -37.70
N ALA A 545 -28.10 51.39 -36.96
CA ALA A 545 -29.28 51.31 -36.11
C ALA A 545 -29.06 50.30 -34.97
N VAL A 546 -29.89 50.42 -33.94
CA VAL A 546 -29.97 49.45 -32.83
C VAL A 546 -31.41 48.98 -32.75
N VAL A 547 -31.61 47.66 -32.77
CA VAL A 547 -32.94 47.04 -32.63
C VAL A 547 -32.97 46.09 -31.48
N ALA A 548 -34.07 46.01 -30.75
CA ALA A 548 -34.23 45.13 -29.61
C ALA A 548 -34.72 43.74 -30.06
N GLU A 549 -34.36 42.73 -29.27
CA GLU A 549 -34.95 41.37 -29.37
C GLU A 549 -36.47 41.46 -29.14
N PRO A 550 -37.31 40.74 -29.90
CA PRO A 550 -37.03 39.74 -30.92
C PRO A 550 -37.07 40.28 -32.38
N THR A 551 -36.43 41.38 -32.68
CA THR A 551 -36.40 41.97 -34.04
C THR A 551 -35.21 41.40 -34.80
N TRP A 552 -35.48 40.65 -35.89
CA TRP A 552 -34.45 39.97 -36.71
C TRP A 552 -34.47 40.46 -38.16
N SER A 553 -34.93 41.68 -38.38
CA SER A 553 -34.91 42.32 -39.68
C SER A 553 -34.83 43.83 -39.56
N TYR A 554 -34.26 44.46 -40.55
CA TYR A 554 -34.18 45.90 -40.66
C TYR A 554 -34.34 46.34 -42.11
N VAL A 555 -34.94 47.48 -42.31
CA VAL A 555 -35.16 48.10 -43.66
C VAL A 555 -34.32 49.35 -43.72
N ASP A 556 -33.30 49.38 -44.58
CA ASP A 556 -32.44 50.51 -44.83
C ASP A 556 -32.84 51.26 -46.12
N ASP A 557 -33.31 52.51 -45.98
CA ASP A 557 -33.59 53.37 -47.10
C ASP A 557 -32.28 54.04 -47.58
N VAL A 558 -31.76 53.56 -48.70
CA VAL A 558 -30.51 54.04 -49.31
C VAL A 558 -30.73 54.95 -50.50
N SER A 559 -32.02 55.34 -50.74
CA SER A 559 -32.42 56.20 -51.86
C SER A 559 -31.73 57.58 -51.89
N VAL A 560 -31.19 58.04 -50.75
CA VAL A 560 -30.42 59.29 -50.63
C VAL A 560 -28.98 59.18 -51.12
N TYR A 561 -28.45 57.96 -51.31
CA TYR A 561 -27.05 57.65 -51.65
C TYR A 561 -26.85 57.42 -53.16
N THR A 562 -27.66 58.02 -53.98
CA THR A 562 -27.71 57.88 -55.47
C THR A 562 -26.34 58.18 -56.14
N ALA A 563 -25.49 58.99 -55.53
CA ALA A 563 -24.19 59.33 -56.08
C ALA A 563 -23.08 58.30 -55.74
N THR A 564 -23.41 57.15 -55.16
CA THR A 564 -22.50 56.03 -54.86
C THR A 564 -22.58 54.96 -55.92
N THR A 565 -21.66 53.97 -55.85
CA THR A 565 -21.69 52.77 -56.72
C THR A 565 -22.86 51.83 -56.47
N GLY A 566 -23.70 52.11 -55.45
CA GLY A 566 -24.82 51.26 -55.07
C GLY A 566 -24.49 50.05 -54.25
N GLY A 567 -23.22 49.81 -53.93
CA GLY A 567 -22.78 48.74 -53.06
C GLY A 567 -22.93 49.12 -51.58
N PHE A 568 -23.69 48.30 -50.82
CA PHE A 568 -23.92 48.45 -49.39
C PHE A 568 -23.65 47.13 -48.74
N CYS A 569 -22.69 47.08 -47.78
CA CYS A 569 -22.41 45.89 -47.01
C CYS A 569 -22.81 46.12 -45.57
N TYR A 570 -23.26 45.05 -44.90
CA TYR A 570 -23.75 45.10 -43.53
C TYR A 570 -23.17 43.96 -42.72
N TYR A 571 -23.01 44.18 -41.41
CA TYR A 571 -22.98 43.13 -40.43
C TYR A 571 -23.82 43.54 -39.19
N VAL A 572 -24.17 42.52 -38.40
CA VAL A 572 -24.97 42.70 -37.17
C VAL A 572 -24.16 42.22 -35.99
N GLU A 573 -24.12 43.02 -34.94
CA GLU A 573 -23.55 42.65 -33.63
C GLU A 573 -24.66 42.42 -32.63
N ALA A 574 -24.73 41.19 -32.07
CA ALA A 574 -25.57 40.88 -30.91
C ALA A 574 -24.80 41.16 -29.60
N GLN A 575 -25.49 41.69 -28.62
CA GLN A 575 -24.90 41.98 -27.30
C GLN A 575 -25.69 41.26 -26.19
N GLU A 576 -24.97 40.50 -25.33
CA GLU A 576 -25.54 39.85 -24.17
C GLU A 576 -25.78 40.85 -23.05
N VAL A 577 -26.90 40.70 -22.32
CA VAL A 577 -27.23 41.47 -21.11
C VAL A 577 -27.73 40.52 -20.03
N GLY A 578 -27.46 40.89 -18.77
CA GLY A 578 -27.97 40.16 -17.61
C GLY A 578 -27.42 38.73 -17.45
N SER A 579 -26.22 38.47 -17.95
CA SER A 579 -25.59 37.17 -17.83
C SER A 579 -25.44 36.74 -16.37
N PRO A 580 -25.99 35.59 -15.94
CA PRO A 580 -25.85 35.09 -14.57
C PRO A 580 -24.42 34.66 -14.25
N VAL A 581 -23.59 34.41 -15.25
CA VAL A 581 -22.16 34.10 -15.09
C VAL A 581 -21.26 35.35 -15.07
N GLY A 582 -21.87 36.54 -15.04
CA GLY A 582 -21.15 37.81 -14.90
C GLY A 582 -20.37 38.25 -16.15
N ILE A 583 -20.61 37.65 -17.30
CA ILE A 583 -19.96 37.88 -18.57
C ILE A 583 -21.01 38.45 -19.55
N ASN A 584 -20.78 39.64 -20.07
CA ASN A 584 -21.57 40.17 -21.17
C ASN A 584 -20.72 40.04 -22.44
N ALA A 585 -21.15 39.21 -23.36
CA ALA A 585 -20.43 38.90 -24.57
C ALA A 585 -21.07 39.60 -25.78
N SER A 586 -20.31 39.66 -26.89
CA SER A 586 -20.88 40.07 -28.19
C SER A 586 -20.53 39.03 -29.26
N SER A 587 -21.34 39.01 -30.31
CA SER A 587 -21.14 38.13 -31.46
C SER A 587 -21.46 38.87 -32.76
N LEU A 588 -20.65 38.65 -33.78
CA LEU A 588 -20.79 39.25 -35.11
C LEU A 588 -21.37 38.27 -36.10
N SER A 589 -22.24 38.77 -36.97
CA SER A 589 -22.73 38.03 -38.14
C SER A 589 -21.68 37.98 -39.26
N ASN A 590 -21.98 37.22 -40.33
CA ASN A 590 -21.30 37.41 -41.60
C ASN A 590 -21.56 38.82 -42.17
N VAL A 591 -20.68 39.26 -43.05
CA VAL A 591 -20.92 40.44 -43.90
C VAL A 591 -21.82 40.02 -45.05
N ALA A 592 -22.94 40.72 -45.21
CA ALA A 592 -23.84 40.55 -46.34
C ALA A 592 -23.95 41.84 -47.15
N CYS A 593 -23.73 41.78 -48.44
CA CYS A 593 -23.76 42.92 -49.32
C CYS A 593 -24.99 42.93 -50.25
N ALA A 594 -25.58 44.09 -50.42
CA ALA A 594 -26.64 44.36 -51.39
C ALA A 594 -26.10 45.37 -52.41
N VAL A 595 -26.30 45.08 -53.67
CA VAL A 595 -25.96 46.02 -54.76
C VAL A 595 -27.27 46.50 -55.35
N GLN A 596 -27.51 47.82 -55.17
CA GLN A 596 -28.69 48.47 -55.82
C GLN A 596 -28.54 48.46 -57.33
N GLN A 597 -29.66 48.26 -57.99
CA GLN A 597 -29.66 48.33 -59.47
C GLN A 597 -29.34 49.74 -59.94
N ASP A 598 -28.47 49.88 -60.92
CA ASP A 598 -28.21 51.13 -61.58
C ASP A 598 -29.54 51.66 -62.31
N LEU A 599 -29.85 52.90 -62.01
CA LEU A 599 -30.97 53.60 -62.62
C LEU A 599 -30.45 54.73 -63.54
N VAL A 600 -30.84 54.68 -64.79
CA VAL A 600 -30.41 55.64 -65.83
C VAL A 600 -31.61 56.24 -66.47
N TYR A 601 -31.79 57.53 -66.34
CA TYR A 601 -32.82 58.26 -67.08
C TYR A 601 -32.15 59.30 -67.96
N ILE A 602 -32.34 59.19 -69.27
CA ILE A 602 -31.80 60.14 -70.23
C ILE A 602 -32.99 60.88 -70.86
N PRO A 603 -33.02 62.21 -70.66
CA PRO A 603 -34.07 63.01 -71.30
C PRO A 603 -34.05 62.89 -72.82
N ASN A 604 -35.20 62.92 -73.51
CA ASN A 604 -35.26 62.85 -74.96
C ASN A 604 -35.40 64.22 -75.59
N ALA A 605 -35.54 65.32 -74.82
CA ALA A 605 -35.60 66.69 -75.27
C ALA A 605 -35.24 67.67 -74.17
N PHE A 606 -34.75 68.85 -74.55
CA PHE A 606 -34.51 69.96 -73.65
C PHE A 606 -34.68 71.32 -74.39
N VAL A 607 -34.89 72.39 -73.60
CA VAL A 607 -35.15 73.73 -74.07
C VAL A 607 -34.14 74.69 -73.45
N VAL A 608 -33.24 75.31 -74.25
CA VAL A 608 -32.34 76.31 -73.78
C VAL A 608 -33.11 77.49 -73.22
N GLY A 609 -32.87 77.84 -71.90
CA GLY A 609 -33.59 78.90 -71.23
C GLY A 609 -34.99 78.57 -70.75
N GLY A 610 -35.47 77.30 -70.92
CA GLY A 610 -36.76 76.81 -70.46
C GLY A 610 -36.64 76.08 -69.07
N ALA A 611 -37.68 75.32 -68.73
CA ALA A 611 -37.74 74.56 -67.45
C ALA A 611 -36.75 73.39 -67.42
N ASN A 612 -36.28 72.88 -68.54
CA ASN A 612 -35.23 71.90 -68.68
C ASN A 612 -34.12 72.46 -69.59
N PRO A 613 -33.26 73.33 -69.14
CA PRO A 613 -32.31 74.10 -69.93
C PRO A 613 -31.07 73.34 -70.38
N VAL A 614 -30.85 72.16 -69.86
CA VAL A 614 -29.63 71.39 -70.07
C VAL A 614 -30.00 69.92 -70.34
N PHE A 615 -29.36 69.30 -71.27
CA PHE A 615 -29.44 67.87 -71.50
C PHE A 615 -28.40 67.18 -70.61
N ILE A 616 -28.86 66.50 -69.58
CA ILE A 616 -28.06 65.80 -68.62
C ILE A 616 -28.70 64.44 -68.26
N PRO A 617 -27.99 63.33 -68.41
CA PRO A 617 -28.45 62.08 -67.92
C PRO A 617 -28.55 62.11 -66.36
N VAL A 618 -29.62 61.54 -65.83
CA VAL A 618 -29.77 61.33 -64.42
C VAL A 618 -29.30 59.87 -64.10
N LEU A 619 -28.23 59.76 -63.37
CA LEU A 619 -27.63 58.51 -63.03
C LEU A 619 -27.75 58.28 -61.49
N SER A 620 -28.13 57.06 -61.12
CA SER A 620 -28.19 56.64 -59.73
C SER A 620 -27.52 55.29 -59.59
N PHE A 621 -26.68 55.12 -58.51
CA PHE A 621 -26.00 53.90 -58.21
C PHE A 621 -25.01 53.43 -59.28
N VAL A 622 -24.30 54.33 -59.91
CA VAL A 622 -23.32 54.06 -60.94
C VAL A 622 -21.88 54.53 -60.46
N ASP A 623 -20.88 53.89 -61.03
CA ASP A 623 -19.51 54.34 -60.87
C ASP A 623 -19.22 55.39 -61.96
N ILE A 624 -19.04 56.61 -61.53
CA ILE A 624 -18.79 57.77 -62.43
C ILE A 624 -17.31 57.89 -62.83
N SER A 625 -16.42 57.02 -62.41
CA SER A 625 -14.98 57.07 -62.72
C SER A 625 -14.66 56.96 -64.20
N GLY A 626 -15.54 56.32 -64.99
CA GLY A 626 -15.47 56.11 -66.41
C GLY A 626 -16.56 56.86 -67.19
N TYR A 627 -17.21 57.88 -66.56
CA TYR A 627 -18.30 58.62 -67.24
C TYR A 627 -17.83 59.45 -68.41
N GLU A 628 -18.48 59.33 -69.50
CA GLU A 628 -18.33 60.22 -70.67
C GLU A 628 -19.69 60.41 -71.34
N LEU A 629 -20.10 61.65 -71.51
CA LEU A 629 -21.26 62.05 -72.36
C LEU A 629 -20.78 62.83 -73.60
N SER A 630 -21.07 62.31 -74.75
CA SER A 630 -20.74 62.94 -76.00
C SER A 630 -22.00 63.26 -76.79
N ILE A 631 -22.12 64.48 -77.37
CA ILE A 631 -23.21 64.90 -78.26
C ILE A 631 -22.70 64.90 -79.70
N ILE A 632 -23.51 64.34 -80.61
CA ILE A 632 -23.15 64.11 -81.99
C ILE A 632 -24.15 64.80 -82.89
N ASN A 633 -23.67 65.56 -83.92
CA ASN A 633 -24.52 66.21 -84.93
C ASN A 633 -24.99 65.21 -85.95
N ARG A 634 -25.88 65.63 -86.91
CA ARG A 634 -26.47 64.80 -87.98
C ARG A 634 -25.44 64.19 -88.94
N TRP A 635 -24.21 64.69 -88.91
CA TRP A 635 -23.13 64.22 -89.82
C TRP A 635 -22.20 63.22 -89.06
N GLY A 636 -22.50 62.85 -87.79
CA GLY A 636 -21.71 61.94 -87.01
C GLY A 636 -20.52 62.58 -86.33
N GLN A 637 -20.42 63.89 -86.29
CA GLN A 637 -19.29 64.58 -85.58
C GLN A 637 -19.69 64.84 -84.17
N VAL A 638 -18.74 64.54 -83.18
CA VAL A 638 -18.85 64.92 -81.78
C VAL A 638 -18.74 66.46 -81.72
N ILE A 639 -19.74 67.11 -81.14
CA ILE A 639 -19.83 68.57 -81.03
C ILE A 639 -19.68 69.06 -79.57
N TRP A 640 -19.85 68.21 -78.60
CA TRP A 640 -19.68 68.49 -77.18
C TRP A 640 -19.39 67.22 -76.43
N THR A 641 -18.57 67.27 -75.37
CA THR A 641 -18.19 66.17 -74.49
C THR A 641 -18.05 66.66 -73.10
N SER A 642 -18.44 65.77 -72.08
CA SER A 642 -18.18 65.95 -70.66
C SER A 642 -17.84 64.64 -70.08
N ASN A 643 -16.85 64.64 -69.14
CA ASN A 643 -16.50 63.51 -68.25
C ASN A 643 -17.05 63.75 -66.83
N ASP A 644 -17.80 64.85 -66.64
CA ASP A 644 -18.43 65.19 -65.38
C ASP A 644 -19.94 64.94 -65.49
N PRO A 645 -20.53 63.97 -64.73
CA PRO A 645 -21.96 63.68 -64.82
C PRO A 645 -22.84 64.84 -64.32
N ALA A 646 -22.28 65.82 -63.58
CA ALA A 646 -23.02 67.01 -63.17
C ALA A 646 -23.05 68.10 -64.27
N THR A 647 -22.25 67.95 -65.33
CA THR A 647 -22.13 68.88 -66.38
C THR A 647 -22.84 68.35 -67.65
N GLY A 648 -24.02 68.91 -67.95
CA GLY A 648 -24.81 68.56 -69.12
C GLY A 648 -24.64 69.55 -70.29
N TRP A 649 -25.11 69.14 -71.47
CA TRP A 649 -25.06 69.97 -72.65
C TRP A 649 -26.17 71.03 -72.63
N ASN A 650 -25.79 72.27 -72.63
CA ASN A 650 -26.67 73.42 -72.58
C ASN A 650 -27.07 73.94 -73.97
N GLY A 651 -26.87 73.15 -75.03
CA GLY A 651 -27.21 73.53 -76.40
C GLY A 651 -26.20 74.53 -77.06
N ILE A 652 -25.06 74.74 -76.41
CA ILE A 652 -24.01 75.59 -76.96
C ILE A 652 -22.88 74.70 -77.57
N VAL A 653 -22.43 75.07 -78.79
CA VAL A 653 -21.28 74.46 -79.45
C VAL A 653 -20.29 75.56 -79.78
N GLY A 654 -19.09 75.56 -79.21
CA GLY A 654 -18.17 76.71 -79.26
C GLY A 654 -18.78 77.95 -78.62
N ASN A 655 -18.91 79.05 -79.37
CA ASN A 655 -19.50 80.26 -78.83
C ASN A 655 -20.90 80.58 -79.30
N SER A 656 -21.58 79.61 -79.97
CA SER A 656 -22.89 79.82 -80.60
C SER A 656 -23.91 78.71 -80.11
N THR A 657 -25.20 79.09 -80.06
CA THR A 657 -26.26 78.17 -79.79
C THR A 657 -26.35 77.22 -80.99
N ALA A 658 -26.48 75.92 -80.72
CA ALA A 658 -26.67 74.86 -81.70
C ALA A 658 -28.04 75.02 -82.38
N PRO A 659 -28.19 74.69 -83.67
CA PRO A 659 -29.46 74.78 -84.34
C PRO A 659 -30.53 73.85 -83.72
N ILE A 660 -31.76 74.29 -83.61
CA ILE A 660 -32.88 73.46 -83.16
C ILE A 660 -32.95 72.24 -84.02
N GLY A 661 -33.12 71.04 -83.34
CA GLY A 661 -33.16 69.77 -84.08
C GLY A 661 -32.78 68.58 -83.23
N VAL A 662 -32.59 67.44 -83.87
CA VAL A 662 -32.26 66.21 -83.28
C VAL A 662 -30.73 65.99 -83.31
N TYR A 663 -30.14 65.65 -82.17
CA TYR A 663 -28.76 65.30 -81.98
C TYR A 663 -28.61 63.89 -81.44
N GLY A 664 -27.58 63.19 -81.82
CA GLY A 664 -27.25 61.92 -81.24
C GLY A 664 -26.52 62.16 -79.88
N TYR A 665 -26.67 61.26 -78.94
CA TYR A 665 -25.84 61.19 -77.76
C TYR A 665 -25.22 59.82 -77.59
N TYR A 666 -24.12 59.78 -76.96
CA TYR A 666 -23.38 58.61 -76.47
C TYR A 666 -22.97 58.87 -75.06
N CYS A 667 -23.39 57.99 -74.16
CA CYS A 667 -23.12 58.07 -72.75
C CYS A 667 -22.54 56.77 -72.27
N THR A 668 -21.32 56.79 -71.69
CA THR A 668 -20.69 55.65 -71.05
C THR A 668 -20.55 55.89 -69.55
N PHE A 669 -20.71 54.83 -68.77
CA PHE A 669 -20.49 54.81 -67.34
C PHE A 669 -20.24 53.38 -66.88
N SER A 670 -19.70 53.16 -65.69
CA SER A 670 -19.57 51.83 -65.06
C SER A 670 -20.74 51.62 -64.12
N THR A 671 -21.26 50.40 -64.09
CA THR A 671 -22.23 49.97 -63.09
C THR A 671 -21.56 49.59 -61.78
N GLY A 672 -22.28 49.47 -60.67
CA GLY A 672 -21.73 49.14 -59.35
C GLY A 672 -21.05 47.77 -59.29
N ASP A 673 -21.35 46.89 -60.27
CA ASP A 673 -20.68 45.59 -60.43
C ASP A 673 -19.41 45.64 -61.30
N GLY A 674 -19.00 46.86 -61.70
CA GLY A 674 -17.79 47.12 -62.50
C GLY A 674 -17.95 46.90 -64.01
N ARG A 675 -19.15 46.69 -64.54
CA ARG A 675 -19.41 46.54 -65.96
C ARG A 675 -19.56 47.90 -66.64
N VAL A 676 -18.86 48.10 -67.73
CA VAL A 676 -19.07 49.31 -68.55
C VAL A 676 -20.38 49.19 -69.31
N ARG A 677 -21.23 50.19 -69.14
CA ARG A 677 -22.51 50.33 -69.87
C ARG A 677 -22.46 51.50 -70.87
N GLU A 678 -23.04 51.34 -72.01
CA GLU A 678 -23.15 52.33 -73.08
C GLU A 678 -24.61 52.58 -73.38
N GLU A 679 -25.04 53.83 -73.30
CA GLU A 679 -26.36 54.27 -73.67
C GLU A 679 -26.25 55.19 -74.89
N ARG A 680 -27.02 54.92 -75.92
CA ARG A 680 -27.05 55.67 -77.15
C ARG A 680 -28.49 56.03 -77.53
N GLY A 681 -28.66 57.25 -78.06
CA GLY A 681 -30.00 57.69 -78.50
C GLY A 681 -29.95 59.05 -79.09
N THR A 682 -31.14 59.64 -79.14
CA THR A 682 -31.28 61.00 -79.69
C THR A 682 -31.91 61.92 -78.64
N VAL A 683 -31.45 63.17 -78.69
CA VAL A 683 -32.02 64.25 -77.88
C VAL A 683 -32.48 65.39 -78.85
N THR A 684 -33.62 65.92 -78.57
CA THR A 684 -34.16 67.01 -79.35
C THR A 684 -33.92 68.35 -78.64
N LEU A 685 -33.18 69.25 -79.30
CA LEU A 685 -33.06 70.60 -78.81
C LEU A 685 -34.28 71.42 -79.41
N LEU A 686 -35.07 71.91 -78.47
CA LEU A 686 -36.33 72.62 -78.83
C LEU A 686 -36.16 74.15 -78.67
N ALA A 687 -37.02 74.90 -79.35
CA ALA A 687 -37.12 76.35 -79.17
C ALA A 687 -37.69 76.70 -77.80
N ALA A 688 -37.24 77.80 -77.18
CA ALA A 688 -37.94 78.40 -76.06
C ALA A 688 -39.31 78.83 -76.61
N GLY A 689 -40.38 78.28 -76.08
CA GLY A 689 -41.69 78.75 -76.45
C GLY A 689 -41.91 80.17 -75.96
N ASP A 690 -42.49 81.04 -76.82
CA ASP A 690 -42.90 82.39 -76.45
C ASP A 690 -43.99 82.32 -75.32
#